data_bbd0decc91f4c0f460c800b4aed8a2db
#
_entry.id   bbd0decc91f4c0f460c800b4aed8a2db
#
_cell.length_a   1.000
_cell.length_b   1.000
_cell.length_c   1.000
_cell.angle_alpha   90.00
_cell.angle_beta   90.00
_cell.angle_gamma   90.00
#
_symmetry.space_group_name_H-M   'P 1'
#
loop_
_entity.id
_entity.type
_entity.pdbx_description
1 polymer ?
#
loop_
_entity_poly.entity_id
_entity_poly.type
_entity_poly.pdbx_seq_one_letter_code
_entity_poly.pdbx_strand_id
1 'polypeptide(L)'
;MNNRGSEWHKWDLHFHTPSSYDYEDGSVTNDDIVNGLLANDVATVAITDHHVIDVERISELQRIAAGRITILPGIEFLSDARGKEPIHIIGIFSENANLSFVWEQIKNRTNIARIYSSGVQINEVYNDLVDTCKLIHDLGGLVTIHAGSKSNGIDKITNSLPHYEAQKEDIARCIDIFDMGKEEDLEGYRKFVFPSLKKKYPMVLCSDNHNINNYSVKQNCWIKGMTNFAGLKQIIFEPDLRVRVQSSNPDNKLGRLVITEAEFEDTNGLFGKQTIHFNENLNSIIGGKSSGKSLLLHSMANAIDAAQVGRISDALNIPRTYFDGSYQLKVRWKDDYENVLSSESEDNRKITYIPQLYINYLAEKDNEEELNNLLISILRQNTTFAAFYVGKKNEIANKNGDIQKSLGEMLKERNDAIDTFNALKETGKVADVQKSIDELKKKIEAITKASSLTPEEQTKYKQFLADEQNLQKWIAYYKGLIELIAQVSTTVDNGIELILGERVDGESGAKYSKLQSILAPYQIPDDFKQLVGNYEANQRNLQAQFKESLKALNYEAKIQNCEKQLAKIREDIKPVLAKVTSQKDLEALKGKLQAETSRLEKSKVLDKKFKESAANYRALQQKTGDELTQLYALYKDIVNTVNLTYSNITDEIKLVASLGYAKEESLFYPAVNKNKLTDSAYFYTLYPKDSSYLNLDEMPHFFKSIRNARDGALNYSLDGTNVVQMPLNQDYESIDDLYKFLLEDHLKLHFDIQYKNDHLLQMSPGKKGTVLLILFLELSSAEYPIFIDQPEDNLDNRTIYDLLCKMIREKKQSRQIIIVSHNANLVVATDSENVIVANQLGQSSSKRTFASRFEYVNGPLELSFDNSADPTLSELQAKGIKEHVCDILEGGIEAFHNRESRYLK
;
A
#
# COMPACT_ATOMS: atom_id res chain seq x y z
N MET A 1 38.67 6.65 2.45
CA MET A 1 37.49 7.32 1.79
C MET A 1 36.30 6.40 1.90
N ASN A 2 35.16 6.94 2.33
CA ASN A 2 33.91 6.18 2.33
C ASN A 2 33.49 5.94 0.87
N ASN A 3 33.69 4.75 0.37
CA ASN A 3 33.38 4.42 -1.02
C ASN A 3 31.91 4.02 -1.14
N ARG A 4 31.06 4.93 -1.62
CA ARG A 4 29.62 4.68 -1.83
C ARG A 4 29.31 4.26 -3.28
N GLY A 5 30.32 3.88 -4.02
CA GLY A 5 30.17 3.59 -5.45
C GLY A 5 30.25 4.85 -6.31
N SER A 6 29.56 4.83 -7.43
CA SER A 6 29.53 5.95 -8.39
C SER A 6 28.61 7.07 -7.86
N GLU A 7 29.19 8.21 -7.50
CA GLU A 7 28.49 9.41 -7.02
C GLU A 7 28.60 10.54 -8.06
N TRP A 8 27.72 11.52 -7.96
CA TRP A 8 27.75 12.70 -8.82
C TRP A 8 28.80 13.70 -8.35
N HIS A 9 29.72 14.07 -9.25
CA HIS A 9 30.73 15.07 -9.02
C HIS A 9 30.73 16.11 -10.14
N LYS A 10 31.22 17.33 -9.85
CA LYS A 10 31.42 18.37 -10.86
C LYS A 10 32.71 18.08 -11.61
N TRP A 11 32.61 18.06 -12.94
CA TRP A 11 33.72 17.82 -13.83
C TRP A 11 33.86 18.98 -14.81
N ASP A 12 35.13 19.28 -15.16
CA ASP A 12 35.47 20.19 -16.25
C ASP A 12 36.45 19.49 -17.18
N LEU A 13 35.97 19.11 -18.36
CA LEU A 13 36.77 18.30 -19.29
C LEU A 13 37.43 19.17 -20.40
N HIS A 14 37.41 20.51 -20.26
CA HIS A 14 38.01 21.46 -21.18
C HIS A 14 38.50 22.69 -20.40
N PHE A 15 39.77 22.67 -20.04
CA PHE A 15 40.40 23.71 -19.24
C PHE A 15 41.82 23.96 -19.71
N HIS A 16 42.19 25.23 -19.81
CA HIS A 16 43.53 25.67 -20.24
C HIS A 16 44.39 26.15 -19.09
N THR A 17 45.72 26.07 -19.26
CA THR A 17 46.71 26.57 -18.33
C THR A 17 47.62 27.59 -19.02
N PRO A 18 48.53 28.28 -18.28
CA PRO A 18 49.53 29.15 -18.91
C PRO A 18 50.48 28.49 -19.95
N SER A 19 50.36 27.17 -20.17
CA SER A 19 51.03 26.47 -21.24
C SER A 19 50.30 26.57 -22.58
N SER A 20 49.03 26.98 -22.60
CA SER A 20 48.28 27.31 -23.81
C SER A 20 48.71 28.69 -24.35
N TYR A 21 48.88 28.82 -25.65
CA TYR A 21 49.38 30.02 -26.28
C TYR A 21 48.41 31.25 -26.12
N ASP A 22 47.18 31.01 -25.84
CA ASP A 22 46.09 31.99 -25.70
C ASP A 22 45.60 32.17 -24.26
N TYR A 23 46.36 31.65 -23.27
CA TYR A 23 46.01 31.89 -21.87
C TYR A 23 46.23 33.35 -21.49
N GLU A 24 45.18 33.97 -20.88
CA GLU A 24 45.16 35.44 -20.69
C GLU A 24 46.20 35.95 -19.69
N ASP A 25 46.47 35.22 -18.60
CA ASP A 25 47.40 35.65 -17.52
C ASP A 25 48.49 34.61 -17.27
N GLY A 26 49.61 34.78 -17.93
CA GLY A 26 50.76 33.87 -17.78
C GLY A 26 51.44 33.91 -16.41
N SER A 27 51.02 34.81 -15.47
CA SER A 27 51.56 34.88 -14.10
C SER A 27 50.88 33.94 -13.14
N VAL A 28 49.76 33.32 -13.54
CA VAL A 28 49.03 32.33 -12.74
C VAL A 28 49.88 31.13 -12.39
N THR A 29 49.93 30.82 -11.10
CA THR A 29 50.71 29.68 -10.61
C THR A 29 49.86 28.39 -10.63
N ASN A 30 50.51 27.22 -10.56
CA ASN A 30 49.81 25.92 -10.45
C ASN A 30 48.99 25.82 -9.15
N ASP A 31 49.44 26.44 -8.06
CA ASP A 31 48.66 26.52 -6.81
C ASP A 31 47.36 27.34 -6.99
N ASP A 32 47.43 28.47 -7.74
CA ASP A 32 46.22 29.28 -8.03
C ASP A 32 45.20 28.46 -8.82
N ILE A 33 45.66 27.68 -9.81
CA ILE A 33 44.80 26.81 -10.61
C ILE A 33 44.10 25.77 -9.69
N VAL A 34 44.86 25.01 -8.91
CA VAL A 34 44.31 23.98 -8.02
C VAL A 34 43.36 24.60 -6.99
N ASN A 35 43.73 25.72 -6.38
CA ASN A 35 42.86 26.37 -5.38
C ASN A 35 41.59 26.98 -6.02
N GLY A 36 41.68 27.57 -7.22
CA GLY A 36 40.52 28.07 -7.95
C GLY A 36 39.52 26.97 -8.31
N LEU A 37 40.00 25.81 -8.78
CA LEU A 37 39.17 24.65 -9.06
C LEU A 37 38.50 24.05 -7.79
N LEU A 38 39.27 23.95 -6.70
CA LEU A 38 38.76 23.51 -5.38
C LEU A 38 37.66 24.45 -4.84
N ALA A 39 37.85 25.78 -4.97
CA ALA A 39 36.88 26.79 -4.54
C ALA A 39 35.54 26.67 -5.29
N ASN A 40 35.56 26.06 -6.48
CA ASN A 40 34.36 25.79 -7.29
C ASN A 40 33.86 24.35 -7.19
N ASP A 41 34.35 23.56 -6.23
CA ASP A 41 33.99 22.15 -6.01
C ASP A 41 34.20 21.24 -7.23
N VAL A 42 35.15 21.55 -8.09
CA VAL A 42 35.52 20.70 -9.24
C VAL A 42 36.30 19.48 -8.73
N ALA A 43 35.76 18.30 -8.95
CA ALA A 43 36.38 17.04 -8.51
C ALA A 43 37.37 16.46 -9.54
N THR A 44 37.15 16.73 -10.82
CA THR A 44 38.02 16.26 -11.90
C THR A 44 38.09 17.32 -12.99
N VAL A 45 39.28 17.61 -13.47
CA VAL A 45 39.54 18.53 -14.58
C VAL A 45 40.42 17.89 -15.60
N ALA A 46 40.15 18.11 -16.89
CA ALA A 46 41.11 17.76 -17.97
C ALA A 46 41.87 19.02 -18.39
N ILE A 47 43.22 18.95 -18.35
CA ILE A 47 44.06 20.03 -18.86
C ILE A 47 44.24 19.79 -20.35
N THR A 48 43.75 20.73 -21.15
CA THR A 48 43.58 20.56 -22.60
C THR A 48 44.23 21.72 -23.37
N ASP A 49 45.43 22.08 -23.00
CA ASP A 49 46.17 23.18 -23.63
C ASP A 49 46.31 22.97 -25.15
N HIS A 50 46.19 24.06 -25.92
CA HIS A 50 46.29 24.03 -27.37
C HIS A 50 47.62 23.50 -27.82
N HIS A 51 47.59 22.42 -28.60
CA HIS A 51 48.78 21.82 -29.29
C HIS A 51 49.94 21.37 -28.38
N VAL A 52 49.70 21.27 -27.06
CA VAL A 52 50.74 20.87 -26.12
C VAL A 52 50.22 20.01 -24.98
N ILE A 53 50.99 18.96 -24.63
CA ILE A 53 50.90 18.32 -23.31
C ILE A 53 52.16 18.78 -22.54
N ASP A 54 51.93 19.73 -21.62
CA ASP A 54 53.03 20.15 -20.73
C ASP A 54 53.21 19.14 -19.60
N VAL A 55 54.09 18.17 -19.82
CA VAL A 55 54.35 17.03 -18.93
C VAL A 55 54.74 17.50 -17.52
N GLU A 56 55.61 18.54 -17.45
CA GLU A 56 56.08 19.06 -16.16
C GLU A 56 54.95 19.75 -15.38
N ARG A 57 54.23 20.62 -16.05
CA ARG A 57 53.10 21.33 -15.43
C ARG A 57 52.00 20.39 -14.97
N ILE A 58 51.59 19.43 -15.81
CA ILE A 58 50.54 18.48 -15.46
C ILE A 58 50.97 17.62 -14.27
N SER A 59 52.21 17.14 -14.26
CA SER A 59 52.75 16.35 -13.14
C SER A 59 52.81 17.18 -11.85
N GLU A 60 53.15 18.46 -11.93
CA GLU A 60 53.14 19.35 -10.78
C GLU A 60 51.72 19.68 -10.29
N LEU A 61 50.76 19.92 -11.19
CA LEU A 61 49.35 20.08 -10.84
C LEU A 61 48.78 18.83 -10.12
N GLN A 62 49.13 17.62 -10.61
CA GLN A 62 48.73 16.37 -9.97
C GLN A 62 49.35 16.26 -8.56
N ARG A 63 50.62 16.65 -8.40
CA ARG A 63 51.29 16.66 -7.09
C ARG A 63 50.66 17.65 -6.11
N ILE A 64 50.35 18.88 -6.52
CA ILE A 64 49.72 19.93 -5.70
C ILE A 64 48.28 19.52 -5.36
N ALA A 65 47.56 18.95 -6.32
CA ALA A 65 46.20 18.46 -6.11
C ALA A 65 46.13 17.38 -5.02
N ALA A 66 47.18 16.54 -4.89
CA ALA A 66 47.36 15.53 -3.85
C ALA A 66 46.08 14.68 -3.61
N GLY A 67 45.41 14.28 -4.69
CA GLY A 67 44.18 13.49 -4.66
C GLY A 67 42.91 14.24 -4.25
N ARG A 68 42.98 15.56 -3.98
CA ARG A 68 41.79 16.40 -3.70
C ARG A 68 40.99 16.72 -4.97
N ILE A 69 41.67 16.85 -6.09
CA ILE A 69 41.14 16.95 -7.45
C ILE A 69 41.91 15.97 -8.33
N THR A 70 41.21 15.29 -9.22
CA THR A 70 41.89 14.50 -10.26
C THR A 70 42.21 15.37 -11.46
N ILE A 71 43.48 15.41 -11.84
CA ILE A 71 43.98 16.12 -13.01
C ILE A 71 44.20 15.09 -14.13
N LEU A 72 43.32 15.13 -15.14
CA LEU A 72 43.44 14.32 -16.35
C LEU A 72 44.32 15.05 -17.38
N PRO A 73 45.35 14.40 -17.92
CA PRO A 73 46.11 14.94 -19.04
C PRO A 73 45.27 15.01 -20.31
N GLY A 74 45.40 16.07 -21.06
CA GLY A 74 44.70 16.21 -22.33
C GLY A 74 45.45 17.13 -23.27
N ILE A 75 44.89 17.34 -24.43
CA ILE A 75 45.38 18.24 -25.46
C ILE A 75 44.27 18.63 -26.39
N GLU A 76 44.20 19.92 -26.77
CA GLU A 76 43.30 20.40 -27.78
C GLU A 76 44.04 20.62 -29.13
N PHE A 77 43.44 20.09 -30.18
CA PHE A 77 43.94 20.19 -31.55
C PHE A 77 43.02 21.08 -32.39
N LEU A 78 43.64 21.87 -33.27
CA LEU A 78 42.94 22.42 -34.44
C LEU A 78 42.99 21.38 -35.57
N SER A 79 41.81 21.12 -36.13
CA SER A 79 41.64 20.17 -37.21
C SER A 79 41.29 20.85 -38.52
N ASP A 80 41.72 20.25 -39.63
CA ASP A 80 41.35 20.68 -40.97
C ASP A 80 39.91 20.32 -41.27
N ALA A 81 39.03 21.17 -40.85
CA ALA A 81 37.62 20.91 -40.99
C ALA A 81 37.11 21.25 -42.35
N ARG A 82 37.46 20.96 -43.39
CA ARG A 82 36.77 21.15 -44.72
C ARG A 82 35.52 22.06 -44.68
N GLY A 83 35.47 22.96 -43.68
CA GLY A 83 34.47 23.97 -43.41
C GLY A 83 35.03 25.37 -43.45
N LYS A 84 34.24 26.38 -42.96
CA LYS A 84 34.71 27.75 -42.89
C LYS A 84 35.58 28.07 -41.69
N GLU A 85 35.50 27.23 -40.66
CA GLU A 85 36.19 27.35 -39.38
C GLU A 85 36.91 26.05 -39.07
N PRO A 86 38.09 26.06 -38.39
CA PRO A 86 38.74 24.85 -37.90
C PRO A 86 37.84 24.16 -36.89
N ILE A 87 37.91 22.84 -36.78
CA ILE A 87 37.23 22.08 -35.74
C ILE A 87 38.18 21.81 -34.58
N HIS A 88 37.71 22.01 -33.37
CA HIS A 88 38.45 21.66 -32.16
C HIS A 88 38.16 20.23 -31.74
N ILE A 89 39.24 19.46 -31.55
CA ILE A 89 39.23 18.08 -31.08
C ILE A 89 40.10 18.02 -29.82
N ILE A 90 39.58 17.38 -28.79
CA ILE A 90 40.27 17.22 -27.53
C ILE A 90 40.56 15.74 -27.29
N GLY A 91 41.82 15.43 -27.02
CA GLY A 91 42.24 14.13 -26.52
C GLY A 91 42.41 14.17 -25.00
N ILE A 92 41.76 13.26 -24.29
CA ILE A 92 41.85 13.13 -22.81
C ILE A 92 42.46 11.77 -22.49
N PHE A 93 43.46 11.74 -21.59
CA PHE A 93 44.16 10.53 -21.19
C PHE A 93 44.03 10.25 -19.69
N SER A 94 44.36 9.02 -19.29
CA SER A 94 44.39 8.63 -17.89
C SER A 94 45.35 9.46 -17.07
N GLU A 95 44.98 9.79 -15.84
CA GLU A 95 45.85 10.41 -14.83
C GLU A 95 47.14 9.62 -14.57
N ASN A 96 47.13 8.31 -14.87
CA ASN A 96 48.25 7.39 -14.71
C ASN A 96 48.99 7.11 -16.05
N ALA A 97 48.65 7.82 -17.13
CA ALA A 97 49.29 7.63 -18.42
C ALA A 97 50.79 8.00 -18.38
N ASN A 98 51.60 7.31 -19.15
CA ASN A 98 53.00 7.73 -19.36
C ASN A 98 53.00 8.98 -20.25
N LEU A 99 52.94 10.16 -19.62
CA LEU A 99 52.78 11.44 -20.32
C LEU A 99 53.89 11.74 -21.30
N SER A 100 55.15 11.42 -20.96
CA SER A 100 56.26 11.61 -21.86
C SER A 100 56.11 10.78 -23.13
N PHE A 101 55.69 9.51 -23.00
CA PHE A 101 55.46 8.65 -24.16
C PHE A 101 54.28 9.15 -24.99
N VAL A 102 53.15 9.49 -24.35
CA VAL A 102 51.97 10.01 -25.04
C VAL A 102 52.28 11.28 -25.82
N TRP A 103 52.97 12.23 -25.16
CA TRP A 103 53.39 13.47 -25.81
C TRP A 103 54.32 13.24 -26.99
N GLU A 104 55.34 12.38 -26.87
CA GLU A 104 56.27 12.06 -27.95
C GLU A 104 55.55 11.39 -29.15
N GLN A 105 54.60 10.50 -28.92
CA GLN A 105 53.81 9.89 -30.00
C GLN A 105 52.94 10.93 -30.71
N ILE A 106 52.25 11.80 -29.98
CA ILE A 106 51.41 12.88 -30.53
C ILE A 106 52.31 13.82 -31.37
N LYS A 107 53.42 14.30 -30.81
CA LYS A 107 54.31 15.22 -31.47
C LYS A 107 54.86 14.65 -32.77
N ASN A 108 55.24 13.36 -32.81
CA ASN A 108 55.85 12.72 -33.96
C ASN A 108 54.85 12.23 -35.02
N ARG A 109 53.58 11.98 -34.66
CA ARG A 109 52.56 11.40 -35.54
C ARG A 109 51.49 12.43 -36.01
N THR A 110 51.60 13.67 -35.55
CA THR A 110 50.71 14.78 -35.97
C THR A 110 51.51 15.95 -36.53
N ASN A 111 50.83 16.96 -37.09
CA ASN A 111 51.45 18.16 -37.60
C ASN A 111 51.97 19.10 -36.50
N ILE A 112 51.77 18.81 -35.21
CA ILE A 112 52.29 19.60 -34.09
C ILE A 112 53.80 19.78 -34.15
N ALA A 113 54.54 18.80 -34.67
CA ALA A 113 55.98 18.94 -34.89
C ALA A 113 56.37 20.17 -35.68
N ARG A 114 55.51 20.68 -36.55
CA ARG A 114 55.69 21.89 -37.36
C ARG A 114 55.79 23.16 -36.54
N ILE A 115 55.17 23.22 -35.33
CA ILE A 115 55.19 24.38 -34.41
C ILE A 115 56.65 24.75 -34.07
N TYR A 116 57.52 23.75 -34.04
CA TYR A 116 58.96 23.92 -33.74
C TYR A 116 59.78 24.30 -34.96
N SER A 117 59.09 24.52 -36.11
CA SER A 117 59.77 24.95 -37.33
C SER A 117 59.73 26.47 -37.45
N SER A 118 60.73 27.09 -37.97
CA SER A 118 60.87 28.52 -38.17
C SER A 118 59.73 29.04 -39.08
N GLY A 119 58.99 30.06 -38.59
CA GLY A 119 57.97 30.80 -39.37
C GLY A 119 56.57 30.19 -39.37
N VAL A 120 56.25 29.15 -38.58
CA VAL A 120 54.91 28.59 -38.42
C VAL A 120 54.27 29.20 -37.20
N GLN A 121 53.08 29.76 -37.36
CA GLN A 121 52.24 30.21 -36.20
C GLN A 121 51.57 29.00 -35.59
N ILE A 122 51.41 29.00 -34.28
CA ILE A 122 50.79 27.89 -33.54
C ILE A 122 49.32 27.69 -33.98
N ASN A 123 48.59 28.77 -34.18
CA ASN A 123 47.18 28.77 -34.64
C ASN A 123 46.99 28.43 -36.13
N GLU A 124 48.09 28.21 -36.88
CA GLU A 124 48.10 27.78 -38.30
C GLU A 124 48.39 26.28 -38.48
N VAL A 125 48.54 25.53 -37.36
CA VAL A 125 48.85 24.10 -37.40
C VAL A 125 47.55 23.29 -37.28
N TYR A 126 47.17 22.71 -38.40
CA TYR A 126 46.00 21.86 -38.52
C TYR A 126 46.38 20.40 -38.64
N ASN A 127 45.59 19.53 -37.97
CA ASN A 127 45.77 18.08 -37.99
C ASN A 127 44.60 17.40 -38.73
N ASP A 128 44.87 16.26 -39.36
CA ASP A 128 43.80 15.43 -39.91
C ASP A 128 42.92 14.95 -38.77
N LEU A 129 41.61 15.15 -38.88
CA LEU A 129 40.63 14.89 -37.82
C LEU A 129 40.58 13.38 -37.49
N VAL A 130 40.38 12.56 -38.50
CA VAL A 130 40.17 11.12 -38.34
C VAL A 130 41.42 10.41 -37.83
N ASP A 131 42.57 10.78 -38.41
CA ASP A 131 43.84 10.17 -38.03
C ASP A 131 44.27 10.61 -36.61
N THR A 132 43.94 11.85 -36.23
CA THR A 132 44.19 12.33 -34.85
C THR A 132 43.30 11.58 -33.83
N CYS A 133 42.02 11.40 -34.14
CA CYS A 133 41.13 10.60 -33.29
C CYS A 133 41.62 9.17 -33.12
N LYS A 134 42.04 8.51 -34.21
CA LYS A 134 42.60 7.14 -34.12
C LYS A 134 43.86 7.11 -33.27
N LEU A 135 44.73 8.10 -33.42
CA LEU A 135 45.94 8.18 -32.61
C LEU A 135 45.65 8.31 -31.13
N ILE A 136 44.65 9.16 -30.76
CA ILE A 136 44.23 9.31 -29.39
C ILE A 136 43.70 7.97 -28.82
N HIS A 137 42.88 7.25 -29.59
CA HIS A 137 42.40 5.93 -29.20
C HIS A 137 43.53 4.89 -29.09
N ASP A 138 44.45 4.86 -30.03
CA ASP A 138 45.62 3.97 -30.01
C ASP A 138 46.48 4.19 -28.75
N LEU A 139 46.53 5.42 -28.26
CA LEU A 139 47.23 5.79 -27.02
C LEU A 139 46.39 5.58 -25.76
N GLY A 140 45.19 5.01 -25.88
CA GLY A 140 44.26 4.70 -24.77
C GLY A 140 43.45 5.89 -24.27
N GLY A 141 43.44 7.00 -25.02
CA GLY A 141 42.66 8.20 -24.69
C GLY A 141 41.23 8.17 -25.17
N LEU A 142 40.46 9.19 -24.79
CA LEU A 142 39.10 9.49 -25.25
C LEU A 142 39.09 10.76 -26.09
N VAL A 143 38.20 10.81 -27.07
CA VAL A 143 38.09 11.93 -28.00
C VAL A 143 36.84 12.74 -27.71
N THR A 144 37.04 14.04 -27.44
CA THR A 144 35.96 15.02 -27.31
C THR A 144 35.96 16.00 -28.47
N ILE A 145 34.82 16.42 -28.96
CA ILE A 145 34.68 17.39 -30.06
C ILE A 145 33.70 18.48 -29.68
N HIS A 146 33.96 19.72 -30.12
CA HIS A 146 32.99 20.81 -29.96
C HIS A 146 31.73 20.55 -30.77
N ALA A 147 30.54 20.86 -30.19
CA ALA A 147 29.26 20.52 -30.76
C ALA A 147 28.17 21.58 -30.49
N GLY A 148 27.08 21.50 -31.20
CA GLY A 148 25.93 22.39 -31.06
C GLY A 148 26.26 23.85 -31.35
N SER A 149 25.95 24.72 -30.41
CA SER A 149 26.17 26.16 -30.51
C SER A 149 27.63 26.58 -30.21
N LYS A 150 28.48 25.66 -29.78
CA LYS A 150 29.91 25.95 -29.50
C LYS A 150 30.65 26.36 -30.78
N SER A 151 31.56 27.35 -30.65
CA SER A 151 32.45 27.75 -31.76
C SER A 151 33.36 26.55 -32.18
N ASN A 152 33.80 26.55 -33.43
CA ASN A 152 34.70 25.53 -33.96
C ASN A 152 34.20 24.07 -33.76
N GLY A 153 32.85 23.91 -33.80
CA GLY A 153 32.22 22.61 -33.62
C GLY A 153 31.87 21.88 -34.90
N ILE A 154 31.58 20.58 -34.78
CA ILE A 154 31.19 19.71 -35.91
C ILE A 154 29.97 20.23 -36.69
N ASP A 155 29.08 20.98 -36.05
CA ASP A 155 27.92 21.57 -36.68
C ASP A 155 28.25 22.70 -37.66
N LYS A 156 29.47 23.24 -37.63
CA LYS A 156 29.96 24.26 -38.58
C LYS A 156 30.32 23.66 -39.92
N ILE A 157 30.43 22.37 -40.07
CA ILE A 157 30.56 21.68 -41.35
C ILE A 157 29.27 21.89 -42.13
N THR A 158 29.31 22.56 -43.29
CA THR A 158 28.15 22.89 -44.10
C THR A 158 27.48 21.64 -44.71
N ASN A 159 26.17 21.53 -44.65
CA ASN A 159 25.38 20.42 -45.23
C ASN A 159 25.01 20.67 -46.70
N SER A 160 25.78 21.46 -47.41
CA SER A 160 25.46 21.83 -48.81
C SER A 160 25.55 20.69 -49.85
N LEU A 161 26.22 19.58 -49.46
CA LEU A 161 26.37 18.41 -50.33
C LEU A 161 26.16 17.10 -49.51
N PRO A 162 25.59 16.02 -50.07
CA PRO A 162 25.37 14.75 -49.37
C PRO A 162 26.60 14.12 -48.75
N HIS A 163 27.78 14.28 -49.35
CA HIS A 163 29.01 13.72 -48.81
C HIS A 163 29.50 14.41 -47.50
N TYR A 164 29.03 15.63 -47.21
CA TYR A 164 29.35 16.28 -45.94
C TYR A 164 28.53 15.71 -44.78
N GLU A 165 27.32 15.26 -45.08
CA GLU A 165 26.49 14.56 -44.10
C GLU A 165 27.10 13.20 -43.75
N ALA A 166 27.50 12.42 -44.74
CA ALA A 166 28.25 11.17 -44.54
C ALA A 166 29.56 11.38 -43.78
N GLN A 167 30.25 12.49 -44.08
CA GLN A 167 31.50 12.83 -43.39
C GLN A 167 31.26 13.15 -41.91
N LYS A 168 30.19 13.86 -41.56
CA LYS A 168 29.80 14.09 -40.18
C LYS A 168 29.51 12.80 -39.44
N GLU A 169 28.83 11.86 -40.08
CA GLU A 169 28.57 10.54 -39.51
C GLU A 169 29.89 9.76 -39.28
N ASP A 170 30.80 9.79 -40.24
CA ASP A 170 32.11 9.13 -40.10
C ASP A 170 32.93 9.74 -38.96
N ILE A 171 32.95 11.07 -38.85
CA ILE A 171 33.58 11.80 -37.77
C ILE A 171 32.94 11.42 -36.43
N ALA A 172 31.60 11.47 -36.35
CA ALA A 172 30.89 11.16 -35.12
C ALA A 172 31.17 9.72 -34.62
N ARG A 173 31.47 8.79 -35.52
CA ARG A 173 31.87 7.42 -35.14
C ARG A 173 33.25 7.33 -34.49
N CYS A 174 34.12 8.32 -34.73
CA CYS A 174 35.45 8.40 -34.12
C CYS A 174 35.45 9.19 -32.80
N ILE A 175 34.31 9.75 -32.37
CA ILE A 175 34.18 10.60 -31.20
C ILE A 175 33.56 9.81 -30.07
N ASP A 176 33.98 10.10 -28.84
CA ASP A 176 33.43 9.51 -27.61
C ASP A 176 32.50 10.48 -26.89
N ILE A 177 32.80 11.78 -26.88
CA ILE A 177 32.11 12.81 -26.08
C ILE A 177 31.89 14.05 -26.95
N PHE A 178 30.74 14.70 -26.83
CA PHE A 178 30.43 15.99 -27.40
C PHE A 178 30.49 17.10 -26.34
N ASP A 179 31.28 18.13 -26.56
CA ASP A 179 31.36 19.33 -25.72
C ASP A 179 30.45 20.41 -26.32
N MET A 180 29.31 20.64 -25.70
CA MET A 180 28.26 21.56 -26.19
C MET A 180 28.44 23.00 -25.71
N GLY A 181 27.90 23.96 -26.45
CA GLY A 181 27.97 25.38 -26.12
C GLY A 181 26.95 25.84 -25.08
N LYS A 182 25.83 25.13 -24.96
CA LYS A 182 24.74 25.43 -24.02
C LYS A 182 23.88 24.18 -23.79
N GLU A 183 23.13 24.18 -22.69
CA GLU A 183 22.28 23.04 -22.26
C GLU A 183 21.23 22.64 -23.33
N GLU A 184 20.62 23.62 -23.99
CA GLU A 184 19.58 23.37 -24.97
C GLU A 184 20.07 22.59 -26.21
N ASP A 185 21.36 22.57 -26.50
CA ASP A 185 21.95 21.79 -27.61
C ASP A 185 21.65 20.30 -27.45
N LEU A 186 21.54 19.79 -26.20
CA LEU A 186 21.27 18.40 -25.89
C LEU A 186 19.93 17.91 -26.48
N GLU A 187 18.87 18.73 -26.38
CA GLU A 187 17.54 18.36 -26.95
C GLU A 187 17.60 18.20 -28.46
N GLY A 188 18.31 19.12 -29.16
CA GLY A 188 18.51 19.04 -30.60
C GLY A 188 19.22 17.74 -31.02
N TYR A 189 20.28 17.38 -30.27
CA TYR A 189 21.03 16.16 -30.53
C TYR A 189 20.22 14.90 -30.24
N ARG A 190 19.49 14.84 -29.16
CA ARG A 190 18.61 13.72 -28.82
C ARG A 190 17.51 13.48 -29.85
N LYS A 191 16.96 14.58 -30.39
CA LYS A 191 15.82 14.51 -31.33
C LYS A 191 16.26 14.21 -32.78
N PHE A 192 17.40 14.73 -33.22
CA PHE A 192 17.77 14.70 -34.64
C PHE A 192 19.08 13.97 -34.93
N VAL A 193 20.11 14.10 -34.08
CA VAL A 193 21.45 13.58 -34.37
C VAL A 193 21.59 12.14 -33.94
N PHE A 194 21.28 11.81 -32.64
CA PHE A 194 21.46 10.46 -32.13
C PHE A 194 20.59 9.39 -32.82
N PRO A 195 19.36 9.66 -33.24
CA PRO A 195 18.60 8.70 -34.02
C PRO A 195 19.24 8.34 -35.38
N SER A 196 19.88 9.32 -36.07
CA SER A 196 20.57 9.04 -37.33
C SER A 196 21.86 8.24 -37.11
N LEU A 197 22.59 8.53 -36.02
CA LEU A 197 23.79 7.79 -35.66
C LEU A 197 23.51 6.41 -35.03
N LYS A 198 22.24 6.10 -34.69
CA LYS A 198 21.81 4.88 -33.99
C LYS A 198 22.57 4.61 -32.69
N LYS A 199 23.11 5.65 -32.06
CA LYS A 199 23.90 5.60 -30.84
C LYS A 199 23.66 6.90 -30.05
N LYS A 200 23.56 6.81 -28.73
CA LYS A 200 23.57 7.96 -27.85
C LYS A 200 25.01 8.22 -27.40
N TYR A 201 25.39 9.47 -27.37
CA TYR A 201 26.70 9.90 -26.91
C TYR A 201 26.54 10.81 -25.70
N PRO A 202 27.52 10.82 -24.78
CA PRO A 202 27.54 11.82 -23.71
C PRO A 202 27.77 13.21 -24.29
N MET A 203 27.00 14.17 -23.76
CA MET A 203 27.21 15.59 -24.04
C MET A 203 27.56 16.29 -22.74
N VAL A 204 28.72 16.94 -22.73
CA VAL A 204 29.25 17.70 -21.59
C VAL A 204 29.18 19.19 -21.88
N LEU A 205 29.17 20.00 -20.83
CA LEU A 205 29.31 21.46 -20.93
C LEU A 205 30.49 21.86 -20.07
N CYS A 206 31.56 22.27 -20.71
CA CYS A 206 32.83 22.59 -20.06
C CYS A 206 33.09 24.09 -20.01
N SER A 207 34.05 24.54 -19.19
CA SER A 207 34.36 25.95 -19.01
C SER A 207 35.02 26.58 -20.21
N ASP A 208 35.94 25.84 -20.86
CA ASP A 208 36.82 26.38 -21.89
C ASP A 208 37.56 27.62 -21.34
N ASN A 209 38.06 27.50 -20.10
CA ASN A 209 38.54 28.62 -19.33
C ASN A 209 40.03 28.87 -19.63
N HIS A 210 40.36 30.13 -19.93
CA HIS A 210 41.72 30.63 -20.22
C HIS A 210 42.26 31.59 -19.15
N ASN A 211 41.55 31.68 -17.99
CA ASN A 211 42.01 32.47 -16.85
C ASN A 211 41.31 32.02 -15.57
N ILE A 212 42.07 31.32 -14.69
CA ILE A 212 41.49 30.78 -13.45
C ILE A 212 40.90 31.86 -12.55
N ASN A 213 41.42 33.11 -12.59
CA ASN A 213 40.89 34.21 -11.80
C ASN A 213 39.48 34.61 -12.18
N ASN A 214 39.02 34.25 -13.41
CA ASN A 214 37.72 34.50 -13.96
C ASN A 214 36.96 33.17 -14.19
N TYR A 215 37.30 32.14 -13.45
CA TYR A 215 36.68 30.82 -13.67
C TYR A 215 35.19 30.88 -13.48
N SER A 216 34.46 30.52 -14.52
CA SER A 216 33.01 30.40 -14.50
C SER A 216 32.54 29.34 -15.49
N VAL A 217 31.44 28.67 -15.13
CA VAL A 217 30.75 27.74 -16.00
C VAL A 217 29.33 28.23 -16.23
N LYS A 218 28.78 28.04 -17.44
CA LYS A 218 27.37 28.40 -17.74
C LYS A 218 26.40 27.56 -16.92
N GLN A 219 26.73 26.29 -16.78
CA GLN A 219 26.05 25.31 -15.93
C GLN A 219 27.07 24.26 -15.47
N ASN A 220 26.83 23.65 -14.29
CA ASN A 220 27.70 22.59 -13.81
C ASN A 220 27.50 21.31 -14.64
N CYS A 221 28.60 20.72 -15.07
CA CYS A 221 28.61 19.39 -15.66
C CYS A 221 28.84 18.35 -14.54
N TRP A 222 27.79 17.58 -14.26
CA TRP A 222 27.82 16.51 -13.29
C TRP A 222 28.06 15.20 -14.00
N ILE A 223 29.07 14.47 -13.57
CA ILE A 223 29.35 13.10 -14.03
C ILE A 223 29.27 12.16 -12.85
N LYS A 224 28.54 11.06 -13.04
CA LYS A 224 28.38 10.02 -12.04
C LYS A 224 29.38 8.89 -12.27
N GLY A 225 30.32 8.76 -11.36
CA GLY A 225 31.41 7.76 -11.43
C GLY A 225 32.54 8.05 -10.46
N MET A 226 33.58 7.22 -10.52
CA MET A 226 34.85 7.54 -9.87
C MET A 226 35.43 8.82 -10.48
N THR A 227 36.00 9.66 -9.66
CA THR A 227 36.64 10.91 -10.10
C THR A 227 38.02 10.67 -10.78
N ASN A 228 38.04 9.79 -11.79
CA ASN A 228 39.23 9.41 -12.54
C ASN A 228 38.90 9.01 -13.99
N PHE A 229 39.86 8.65 -14.80
CA PHE A 229 39.64 8.26 -16.18
C PHE A 229 38.78 7.01 -16.36
N ALA A 230 38.83 6.04 -15.40
CA ALA A 230 37.98 4.88 -15.44
C ALA A 230 36.48 5.25 -15.26
N GLY A 231 36.18 6.21 -14.36
CA GLY A 231 34.85 6.77 -14.20
C GLY A 231 34.39 7.57 -15.44
N LEU A 232 35.29 8.34 -16.07
CA LEU A 232 35.00 9.04 -17.32
C LEU A 232 34.59 8.07 -18.44
N LYS A 233 35.23 6.92 -18.56
CA LYS A 233 34.86 5.90 -19.55
C LYS A 233 33.42 5.39 -19.38
N GLN A 234 32.87 5.41 -18.18
CA GLN A 234 31.50 4.90 -17.92
C GLN A 234 30.41 5.74 -18.61
N ILE A 235 30.66 7.05 -18.83
CA ILE A 235 29.65 7.90 -19.50
C ILE A 235 29.39 7.50 -20.95
N ILE A 236 30.35 6.80 -21.58
CA ILE A 236 30.24 6.33 -22.99
C ILE A 236 29.20 5.21 -23.08
N PHE A 237 29.10 4.38 -22.05
CA PHE A 237 28.15 3.26 -22.00
C PHE A 237 26.74 3.72 -21.58
N GLU A 238 26.67 4.67 -20.63
CA GLU A 238 25.40 5.11 -20.06
C GLU A 238 25.28 6.65 -20.00
N PRO A 239 25.30 7.33 -21.19
CA PRO A 239 25.33 8.78 -21.25
C PRO A 239 24.13 9.45 -20.56
N ASP A 240 22.92 8.89 -20.73
CA ASP A 240 21.71 9.43 -20.13
C ASP A 240 21.59 9.22 -18.61
N LEU A 241 22.31 8.25 -18.05
CA LEU A 241 22.28 7.95 -16.61
C LEU A 241 23.44 8.59 -15.86
N ARG A 242 24.55 8.85 -16.55
CA ARG A 242 25.82 9.25 -15.92
C ARG A 242 26.26 10.68 -16.24
N VAL A 243 25.55 11.43 -17.08
CA VAL A 243 25.83 12.85 -17.37
C VAL A 243 24.59 13.69 -17.13
N ARG A 244 24.75 14.79 -16.39
CA ARG A 244 23.75 15.84 -16.19
C ARG A 244 24.40 17.21 -16.28
N VAL A 245 23.70 18.14 -16.93
CA VAL A 245 24.12 19.55 -16.98
C VAL A 245 23.02 20.35 -16.29
N GLN A 246 23.29 20.81 -15.09
CA GLN A 246 22.33 21.53 -14.24
C GLN A 246 23.05 22.22 -13.08
N SER A 247 22.38 23.19 -12.44
CA SER A 247 22.97 23.99 -11.34
C SER A 247 23.21 23.23 -10.04
N SER A 248 22.27 22.31 -9.68
CA SER A 248 22.34 21.57 -8.43
C SER A 248 22.74 20.11 -8.64
N ASN A 249 23.19 19.46 -7.56
CA ASN A 249 23.48 18.03 -7.58
C ASN A 249 22.24 17.24 -8.04
N PRO A 250 22.37 16.30 -8.99
CA PRO A 250 21.26 15.46 -9.46
C PRO A 250 20.65 14.57 -8.39
N ASP A 251 21.40 14.13 -7.39
CA ASP A 251 20.87 13.35 -6.26
C ASP A 251 20.25 14.29 -5.22
N ASN A 252 18.91 14.30 -5.18
CA ASN A 252 18.10 15.16 -4.31
C ASN A 252 17.11 14.40 -3.45
N LYS A 253 17.32 13.09 -3.26
CA LYS A 253 16.46 12.28 -2.42
C LYS A 253 16.46 12.75 -0.97
N LEU A 254 15.28 12.72 -0.34
CA LEU A 254 15.13 13.12 1.06
C LEU A 254 15.98 12.23 1.98
N GLY A 255 16.72 12.82 2.91
CA GLY A 255 17.67 12.10 3.77
C GLY A 255 17.03 10.94 4.54
N ARG A 256 15.79 11.11 4.99
CA ARG A 256 15.02 10.07 5.69
C ARG A 256 14.62 8.87 4.82
N LEU A 257 14.86 8.92 3.50
CA LEU A 257 14.53 7.88 2.53
C LEU A 257 15.78 7.20 1.94
N VAL A 258 16.95 7.53 2.45
CA VAL A 258 18.24 7.04 1.95
C VAL A 258 19.04 6.44 3.09
N ILE A 259 19.40 5.18 2.96
CA ILE A 259 20.34 4.49 3.84
C ILE A 259 21.75 4.75 3.32
N THR A 260 22.65 5.15 4.20
CA THR A 260 24.04 5.46 3.85
C THR A 260 25.02 4.43 4.31
N GLU A 261 24.75 3.76 5.45
CA GLU A 261 25.68 2.83 6.06
C GLU A 261 24.95 1.70 6.80
N ALA A 262 25.59 0.53 6.85
CA ALA A 262 25.28 -0.55 7.77
C ALA A 262 26.56 -0.94 8.52
N GLU A 263 26.57 -0.80 9.84
CA GLU A 263 27.69 -1.11 10.70
C GLU A 263 27.41 -2.38 11.51
N PHE A 264 28.22 -3.41 11.29
CA PHE A 264 28.25 -4.61 12.11
C PHE A 264 29.31 -4.51 13.19
N GLU A 265 28.98 -5.01 14.37
CA GLU A 265 29.93 -5.15 15.47
C GLU A 265 29.65 -6.43 16.24
N ASP A 266 30.68 -7.29 16.39
CA ASP A 266 30.64 -8.47 17.24
C ASP A 266 32.03 -8.81 17.77
N THR A 267 32.06 -9.63 18.84
CA THR A 267 33.29 -10.15 19.46
C THR A 267 33.53 -11.65 19.13
N ASN A 268 32.58 -12.27 18.43
CA ASN A 268 32.60 -13.72 18.17
C ASN A 268 33.25 -14.08 16.82
N GLY A 269 33.69 -13.05 16.06
CA GLY A 269 34.32 -13.24 14.75
C GLY A 269 33.30 -13.63 13.66
N LEU A 270 32.04 -13.29 13.84
CA LEU A 270 31.01 -13.51 12.82
C LEU A 270 31.10 -12.47 11.72
N PHE A 271 31.09 -11.19 12.07
CA PHE A 271 31.25 -10.04 11.19
C PHE A 271 32.45 -9.17 11.57
N GLY A 272 32.88 -9.22 12.86
CA GLY A 272 33.85 -8.28 13.41
C GLY A 272 33.30 -6.86 13.45
N LYS A 273 34.17 -5.87 13.31
CA LYS A 273 33.77 -4.49 13.16
C LYS A 273 33.97 -4.08 11.71
N GLN A 274 32.87 -3.88 10.97
CA GLN A 274 32.90 -3.47 9.58
C GLN A 274 31.73 -2.56 9.24
N THR A 275 31.98 -1.58 8.37
CA THR A 275 30.99 -0.66 7.85
C THR A 275 30.84 -0.86 6.35
N ILE A 276 29.61 -1.04 5.90
CA ILE A 276 29.22 -1.18 4.51
C ILE A 276 28.54 0.12 4.09
N HIS A 277 29.04 0.75 3.04
CA HIS A 277 28.46 2.01 2.54
C HIS A 277 27.49 1.76 1.41
N PHE A 278 26.42 2.55 1.34
CA PHE A 278 25.35 2.44 0.35
C PHE A 278 25.25 3.72 -0.49
N ASN A 279 25.01 3.52 -1.79
CA ASN A 279 24.67 4.58 -2.73
C ASN A 279 23.19 4.97 -2.62
N GLU A 280 22.85 6.19 -2.97
CA GLU A 280 21.45 6.71 -2.96
C GLU A 280 20.58 6.06 -4.03
N ASN A 281 21.13 5.41 -5.03
CA ASN A 281 20.45 4.84 -6.18
C ASN A 281 20.40 3.32 -6.07
N LEU A 282 21.19 2.59 -6.83
CA LEU A 282 21.20 1.13 -6.87
C LEU A 282 22.43 0.54 -6.19
N ASN A 283 22.20 -0.37 -5.27
CA ASN A 283 23.19 -1.18 -4.60
C ASN A 283 22.95 -2.65 -4.91
N SER A 284 23.94 -3.32 -5.51
CA SER A 284 23.89 -4.74 -5.86
C SER A 284 24.79 -5.55 -4.94
N ILE A 285 24.22 -6.48 -4.17
CA ILE A 285 24.95 -7.38 -3.30
C ILE A 285 25.20 -8.68 -4.06
N ILE A 286 26.49 -8.99 -4.33
CA ILE A 286 26.91 -10.18 -5.05
C ILE A 286 27.79 -11.09 -4.18
N GLY A 287 28.00 -12.33 -4.63
CA GLY A 287 28.85 -13.30 -3.92
C GLY A 287 28.42 -14.73 -4.17
N GLY A 288 29.22 -15.68 -3.79
CA GLY A 288 28.96 -17.12 -3.90
C GLY A 288 27.75 -17.58 -3.08
N LYS A 289 27.39 -18.85 -3.19
CA LYS A 289 26.36 -19.44 -2.32
C LYS A 289 26.83 -19.40 -0.86
N SER A 290 25.89 -19.07 0.05
CA SER A 290 26.16 -18.96 1.50
C SER A 290 27.17 -17.89 1.90
N SER A 291 27.42 -16.90 1.04
CA SER A 291 28.37 -15.80 1.30
C SER A 291 27.87 -14.72 2.26
N GLY A 292 26.61 -14.79 2.70
CA GLY A 292 26.02 -13.79 3.61
C GLY A 292 25.20 -12.69 2.93
N LYS A 293 24.98 -12.76 1.60
CA LYS A 293 24.18 -11.76 0.87
C LYS A 293 22.79 -11.52 1.45
N SER A 294 21.99 -12.60 1.48
CA SER A 294 20.62 -12.53 2.02
C SER A 294 20.61 -12.23 3.52
N LEU A 295 21.68 -12.62 4.24
CA LEU A 295 21.83 -12.32 5.66
C LEU A 295 21.99 -10.81 5.88
N LEU A 296 22.82 -10.12 5.12
CA LEU A 296 22.98 -8.67 5.18
C LEU A 296 21.64 -7.98 4.92
N LEU A 297 20.98 -8.33 3.81
CA LEU A 297 19.73 -7.72 3.42
C LEU A 297 18.61 -7.94 4.48
N HIS A 298 18.49 -9.17 4.96
CA HIS A 298 17.51 -9.55 6.00
C HIS A 298 17.77 -8.85 7.33
N SER A 299 19.03 -8.81 7.77
CA SER A 299 19.39 -8.15 9.04
C SER A 299 19.11 -6.65 9.01
N MET A 300 19.41 -5.97 7.89
CA MET A 300 19.06 -4.57 7.69
C MET A 300 17.56 -4.36 7.68
N ALA A 301 16.82 -5.20 6.95
CA ALA A 301 15.36 -5.13 6.92
C ALA A 301 14.75 -5.29 8.32
N ASN A 302 15.27 -6.25 9.09
CA ASN A 302 14.81 -6.51 10.46
C ASN A 302 15.15 -5.37 11.44
N ALA A 303 16.29 -4.71 11.26
CA ALA A 303 16.66 -3.54 12.07
C ALA A 303 15.74 -2.33 11.79
N ILE A 304 15.19 -2.21 10.56
CA ILE A 304 14.35 -1.07 10.15
C ILE A 304 12.86 -1.35 10.38
N ASP A 305 12.35 -2.52 9.94
CA ASP A 305 10.93 -2.87 10.00
C ASP A 305 10.76 -4.35 10.43
N ALA A 306 11.03 -4.60 11.70
CA ALA A 306 10.90 -5.93 12.30
C ALA A 306 9.49 -6.52 12.18
N ALA A 307 8.45 -5.67 12.13
CA ALA A 307 7.07 -6.10 11.99
C ALA A 307 6.80 -6.65 10.57
N GLN A 308 7.32 -6.02 9.54
CA GLN A 308 7.24 -6.51 8.16
C GLN A 308 8.00 -7.82 8.00
N VAL A 309 9.25 -7.86 8.49
CA VAL A 309 10.09 -9.05 8.44
C VAL A 309 9.46 -10.22 9.20
N GLY A 310 8.90 -9.96 10.40
CA GLY A 310 8.22 -10.98 11.20
C GLY A 310 7.06 -11.64 10.46
N ARG A 311 6.16 -10.85 9.86
CA ARG A 311 5.02 -11.35 9.08
C ARG A 311 5.47 -12.22 7.89
N ILE A 312 6.46 -11.74 7.14
CA ILE A 312 6.99 -12.45 5.97
C ILE A 312 7.70 -13.73 6.39
N SER A 313 8.49 -13.67 7.47
CA SER A 313 9.20 -14.85 8.00
C SER A 313 8.24 -15.94 8.46
N ASP A 314 7.16 -15.56 9.14
CA ASP A 314 6.12 -16.48 9.56
C ASP A 314 5.42 -17.13 8.35
N ALA A 315 5.10 -16.32 7.33
CA ALA A 315 4.48 -16.80 6.09
C ALA A 315 5.38 -17.80 5.33
N LEU A 316 6.67 -17.53 5.28
CA LEU A 316 7.65 -18.39 4.59
C LEU A 316 8.21 -19.53 5.48
N ASN A 317 7.86 -19.55 6.76
CA ASN A 317 8.42 -20.46 7.76
C ASN A 317 9.96 -20.40 7.82
N ILE A 318 10.53 -19.17 7.81
CA ILE A 318 11.96 -18.91 7.95
C ILE A 318 12.24 -18.19 9.28
N PRO A 319 13.47 -18.25 9.81
CA PRO A 319 13.82 -17.52 11.03
C PRO A 319 13.59 -16.00 10.90
N ARG A 320 13.04 -15.37 11.92
CA ARG A 320 12.92 -13.90 12.01
C ARG A 320 14.28 -13.24 12.18
N THR A 321 15.20 -13.91 12.88
CA THR A 321 16.57 -13.48 13.10
C THR A 321 17.52 -14.63 12.83
N TYR A 322 18.68 -14.29 12.27
CA TYR A 322 19.79 -15.24 12.12
C TYR A 322 20.89 -14.90 13.12
N PHE A 323 21.45 -15.90 13.78
CA PHE A 323 22.50 -15.72 14.80
C PHE A 323 22.11 -14.76 15.93
N ASP A 324 20.91 -14.93 16.46
CA ASP A 324 20.30 -14.04 17.45
C ASP A 324 21.22 -13.76 18.64
N GLY A 325 21.35 -12.48 18.99
CA GLY A 325 22.21 -12.00 20.07
C GLY A 325 23.72 -12.12 19.82
N SER A 326 24.15 -12.62 18.65
CA SER A 326 25.59 -12.85 18.34
C SER A 326 26.30 -11.64 17.75
N TYR A 327 25.57 -10.63 17.30
CA TYR A 327 26.11 -9.40 16.70
C TYR A 327 25.16 -8.22 16.92
N GLN A 328 25.72 -7.02 16.79
CA GLN A 328 24.94 -5.77 16.68
C GLN A 328 24.98 -5.28 15.24
N LEU A 329 23.89 -4.69 14.80
CA LEU A 329 23.80 -4.02 13.52
C LEU A 329 23.16 -2.66 13.70
N LYS A 330 23.80 -1.63 13.18
CA LYS A 330 23.26 -0.28 13.06
C LYS A 330 23.08 0.06 11.58
N VAL A 331 21.94 0.60 11.23
CA VAL A 331 21.65 1.10 9.89
C VAL A 331 21.48 2.62 9.98
N ARG A 332 22.38 3.37 9.34
CA ARG A 332 22.37 4.83 9.35
C ARG A 332 21.73 5.37 8.08
N TRP A 333 20.92 6.40 8.26
CA TRP A 333 20.27 7.14 7.17
C TRP A 333 21.02 8.43 6.85
N LYS A 334 20.78 9.02 5.70
CA LYS A 334 21.44 10.25 5.23
C LYS A 334 21.18 11.48 6.11
N ASP A 335 20.11 11.45 6.92
CA ASP A 335 19.78 12.48 7.93
C ASP A 335 20.29 12.14 9.33
N ASP A 336 21.31 11.29 9.44
CA ASP A 336 21.99 10.86 10.66
C ASP A 336 21.13 10.05 11.64
N TYR A 337 19.91 9.65 11.25
CA TYR A 337 19.10 8.74 12.07
C TYR A 337 19.66 7.31 12.00
N GLU A 338 19.57 6.57 13.11
CA GLU A 338 20.06 5.20 13.22
C GLU A 338 18.95 4.24 13.66
N ASN A 339 18.77 3.16 12.90
CA ASN A 339 18.05 1.98 13.37
C ASN A 339 19.05 0.96 13.92
N VAL A 340 18.73 0.38 15.08
CA VAL A 340 19.58 -0.65 15.72
C VAL A 340 18.80 -1.96 15.81
N LEU A 341 19.42 -3.05 15.40
CA LEU A 341 18.82 -4.38 15.49
C LEU A 341 18.44 -4.68 16.93
N SER A 342 17.24 -5.22 17.14
CA SER A 342 16.68 -5.57 18.47
C SER A 342 16.38 -4.39 19.40
N SER A 343 16.38 -3.14 18.91
CA SER A 343 15.89 -1.98 19.67
C SER A 343 14.50 -1.58 19.17
N GLU A 344 13.61 -1.20 20.09
CA GLU A 344 12.36 -0.52 19.72
C GLU A 344 12.70 0.86 19.18
N SER A 345 12.32 1.13 17.94
CA SER A 345 12.49 2.43 17.30
C SER A 345 11.23 3.26 17.49
N GLU A 346 11.39 4.51 17.94
CA GLU A 346 10.30 5.48 18.03
C GLU A 346 9.93 6.06 16.65
N ASP A 347 10.84 6.04 15.68
CA ASP A 347 10.62 6.53 14.32
C ASP A 347 10.21 5.40 13.39
N ASN A 348 9.02 5.54 12.76
CA ASN A 348 8.45 4.59 11.82
C ASN A 348 9.10 4.68 10.43
N ARG A 349 10.44 4.46 10.34
CA ARG A 349 11.12 4.27 9.07
C ARG A 349 10.58 3.03 8.38
N LYS A 350 10.35 3.13 7.09
CA LYS A 350 9.76 2.05 6.29
C LYS A 350 10.66 1.67 5.13
N ILE A 351 10.59 0.41 4.79
CA ILE A 351 11.19 -0.16 3.59
C ILE A 351 10.15 -1.02 2.89
N THR A 352 10.43 -1.38 1.65
CA THR A 352 9.75 -2.48 0.98
C THR A 352 10.71 -3.66 0.95
N TYR A 353 10.42 -4.74 1.69
CA TYR A 353 11.27 -5.92 1.75
C TYR A 353 10.65 -7.10 1.01
N ILE A 354 11.38 -7.62 0.02
CA ILE A 354 10.98 -8.75 -0.84
C ILE A 354 12.08 -9.80 -0.75
N PRO A 355 12.01 -10.74 0.22
CA PRO A 355 12.99 -11.82 0.33
C PRO A 355 12.81 -12.88 -0.77
N GLN A 356 13.82 -13.71 -0.94
CA GLN A 356 13.80 -14.86 -1.84
C GLN A 356 12.55 -15.72 -1.62
N LEU A 357 11.94 -16.21 -2.68
CA LEU A 357 10.72 -17.03 -2.69
C LEU A 357 9.42 -16.32 -2.27
N TYR A 358 9.47 -15.11 -1.69
CA TYR A 358 8.23 -14.45 -1.26
C TYR A 358 7.29 -14.14 -2.42
N ILE A 359 7.85 -13.75 -3.55
CA ILE A 359 7.04 -13.51 -4.76
C ILE A 359 6.37 -14.81 -5.25
N ASN A 360 7.09 -15.93 -5.18
CA ASN A 360 6.52 -17.24 -5.55
C ASN A 360 5.43 -17.67 -4.57
N TYR A 361 5.67 -17.48 -3.27
CA TYR A 361 4.68 -17.73 -2.22
C TYR A 361 3.39 -16.92 -2.46
N LEU A 362 3.49 -15.63 -2.76
CA LEU A 362 2.33 -14.79 -3.06
C LEU A 362 1.59 -15.20 -4.35
N ALA A 363 2.26 -15.87 -5.27
CA ALA A 363 1.68 -16.33 -6.53
C ALA A 363 0.93 -17.67 -6.42
N GLU A 364 0.96 -18.33 -5.26
CA GLU A 364 0.22 -19.55 -5.00
C GLU A 364 -1.24 -19.26 -4.66
N LYS A 365 -2.14 -20.15 -5.08
CA LYS A 365 -3.59 -19.94 -4.88
C LYS A 365 -3.97 -19.87 -3.39
N ASP A 366 -3.31 -20.67 -2.56
CA ASP A 366 -3.61 -20.72 -1.12
C ASP A 366 -3.23 -19.44 -0.36
N ASN A 367 -2.41 -18.58 -0.98
CA ASN A 367 -1.90 -17.33 -0.41
C ASN A 367 -2.55 -16.06 -1.03
N GLU A 368 -3.67 -16.22 -1.70
CA GLU A 368 -4.40 -15.13 -2.37
C GLU A 368 -4.75 -13.96 -1.41
N GLU A 369 -5.10 -14.28 -0.17
CA GLU A 369 -5.40 -13.26 0.84
C GLU A 369 -4.20 -12.38 1.15
N GLU A 370 -3.01 -12.97 1.27
CA GLU A 370 -1.77 -12.25 1.52
C GLU A 370 -1.40 -11.35 0.34
N LEU A 371 -1.57 -11.86 -0.88
CA LEU A 371 -1.39 -11.07 -2.10
C LEU A 371 -2.35 -9.87 -2.14
N ASN A 372 -3.63 -10.07 -1.86
CA ASN A 372 -4.62 -9.00 -1.82
C ASN A 372 -4.29 -7.94 -0.77
N ASN A 373 -3.89 -8.35 0.44
CA ASN A 373 -3.49 -7.44 1.51
C ASN A 373 -2.27 -6.61 1.13
N LEU A 374 -1.29 -7.24 0.49
CA LEU A 374 -0.09 -6.56 0.02
C LEU A 374 -0.41 -5.55 -1.09
N LEU A 375 -1.24 -5.91 -2.07
CA LEU A 375 -1.68 -5.00 -3.13
C LEU A 375 -2.42 -3.79 -2.55
N ILE A 376 -3.35 -4.01 -1.61
CA ILE A 376 -4.02 -2.91 -0.91
C ILE A 376 -3.02 -2.01 -0.19
N SER A 377 -2.01 -2.60 0.46
CA SER A 377 -0.98 -1.84 1.16
C SER A 377 -0.18 -0.94 0.21
N ILE A 378 0.13 -1.44 -0.98
CA ILE A 378 0.83 -0.69 -2.03
C ILE A 378 -0.06 0.44 -2.59
N LEU A 379 -1.31 0.14 -2.93
CA LEU A 379 -2.26 1.15 -3.44
C LEU A 379 -2.47 2.28 -2.41
N ARG A 380 -2.48 1.95 -1.12
CA ARG A 380 -2.58 2.93 -0.02
C ARG A 380 -1.35 3.81 0.19
N GLN A 381 -0.25 3.56 -0.50
CA GLN A 381 0.88 4.50 -0.52
C GLN A 381 0.51 5.79 -1.26
N ASN A 382 -0.42 5.72 -2.20
CA ASN A 382 -1.05 6.91 -2.79
C ASN A 382 -1.99 7.54 -1.75
N THR A 383 -1.70 8.76 -1.33
CA THR A 383 -2.42 9.46 -0.25
C THR A 383 -3.91 9.67 -0.57
N THR A 384 -4.24 9.95 -1.81
CA THR A 384 -5.63 10.11 -2.26
C THR A 384 -6.40 8.80 -2.16
N PHE A 385 -5.81 7.71 -2.67
CA PHE A 385 -6.42 6.39 -2.55
C PHE A 385 -6.48 5.93 -1.09
N ALA A 386 -5.46 6.20 -0.28
CA ALA A 386 -5.46 5.85 1.14
C ALA A 386 -6.61 6.50 1.89
N ALA A 387 -6.81 7.81 1.70
CA ALA A 387 -7.92 8.55 2.32
C ALA A 387 -9.28 8.00 1.86
N PHE A 388 -9.46 7.77 0.57
CA PHE A 388 -10.66 7.16 0.00
C PHE A 388 -10.91 5.77 0.60
N TYR A 389 -9.91 4.88 0.58
CA TYR A 389 -10.04 3.50 1.07
C TYR A 389 -10.36 3.45 2.57
N VAL A 390 -9.68 4.25 3.39
CA VAL A 390 -9.95 4.34 4.83
C VAL A 390 -11.36 4.88 5.07
N GLY A 391 -11.77 5.91 4.34
CA GLY A 391 -13.14 6.45 4.39
C GLY A 391 -14.18 5.36 4.08
N LYS A 392 -14.00 4.63 2.99
CA LYS A 392 -14.91 3.54 2.60
C LYS A 392 -14.92 2.38 3.61
N LYS A 393 -13.76 2.00 4.16
CA LYS A 393 -13.71 0.97 5.22
C LYS A 393 -14.44 1.39 6.49
N ASN A 394 -14.38 2.66 6.86
CA ASN A 394 -15.15 3.20 7.98
C ASN A 394 -16.66 3.22 7.69
N GLU A 395 -17.06 3.64 6.48
CA GLU A 395 -18.45 3.57 6.03
C GLU A 395 -18.98 2.12 6.05
N ILE A 396 -18.18 1.15 5.58
CA ILE A 396 -18.49 -0.29 5.61
C ILE A 396 -18.66 -0.77 7.07
N ALA A 397 -17.72 -0.41 7.96
CA ALA A 397 -17.79 -0.80 9.37
C ALA A 397 -19.03 -0.23 10.06
N ASN A 398 -19.35 1.04 9.81
CA ASN A 398 -20.57 1.67 10.33
C ASN A 398 -21.83 0.98 9.79
N LYS A 399 -21.86 0.69 8.49
CA LYS A 399 -22.99 0.02 7.86
C LYS A 399 -23.18 -1.40 8.39
N ASN A 400 -22.10 -2.14 8.62
CA ASN A 400 -22.15 -3.45 9.29
C ASN A 400 -22.71 -3.32 10.71
N GLY A 401 -22.32 -2.28 11.45
CA GLY A 401 -22.90 -1.97 12.76
C GLY A 401 -24.40 -1.70 12.70
N ASP A 402 -24.86 -0.91 11.72
CA ASP A 402 -26.30 -0.64 11.50
C ASP A 402 -27.07 -1.93 11.18
N ILE A 403 -26.51 -2.78 10.30
CA ILE A 403 -27.10 -4.07 9.93
C ILE A 403 -27.23 -4.98 11.17
N GLN A 404 -26.19 -5.09 12.00
CA GLN A 404 -26.22 -5.90 13.21
C GLN A 404 -27.25 -5.37 14.25
N LYS A 405 -27.36 -4.04 14.36
CA LYS A 405 -28.39 -3.41 15.18
C LYS A 405 -29.79 -3.72 14.65
N SER A 406 -30.03 -3.52 13.37
CA SER A 406 -31.31 -3.83 12.70
C SER A 406 -31.63 -5.32 12.82
N LEU A 407 -30.66 -6.20 12.76
CA LEU A 407 -30.80 -7.65 13.01
C LEU A 407 -31.31 -7.89 14.44
N GLY A 408 -30.67 -7.32 15.45
CA GLY A 408 -31.09 -7.48 16.85
C GLY A 408 -32.52 -7.02 17.09
N GLU A 409 -32.89 -5.87 16.55
CA GLU A 409 -34.26 -5.33 16.62
C GLU A 409 -35.24 -6.25 15.87
N MET A 410 -34.88 -6.74 14.70
CA MET A 410 -35.69 -7.63 13.87
C MET A 410 -35.97 -8.97 14.56
N LEU A 411 -34.95 -9.60 15.16
CA LEU A 411 -35.08 -10.85 15.89
C LEU A 411 -35.95 -10.68 17.12
N LYS A 412 -35.86 -9.56 17.84
CA LYS A 412 -36.70 -9.21 18.99
C LYS A 412 -38.14 -9.10 18.57
N GLU A 413 -38.48 -8.28 17.57
CA GLU A 413 -39.83 -8.11 17.08
C GLU A 413 -40.45 -9.42 16.57
N ARG A 414 -39.62 -10.28 15.94
CA ARG A 414 -40.04 -11.61 15.53
C ARG A 414 -40.43 -12.47 16.74
N ASN A 415 -39.59 -12.52 17.76
CA ASN A 415 -39.84 -13.31 18.97
C ASN A 415 -41.07 -12.78 19.71
N ASP A 416 -41.22 -11.46 19.85
CA ASP A 416 -42.40 -10.82 20.43
C ASP A 416 -43.66 -11.18 19.64
N ALA A 417 -43.62 -11.23 18.31
CA ALA A 417 -44.73 -11.67 17.47
C ALA A 417 -45.08 -13.15 17.68
N ILE A 418 -44.06 -14.03 17.77
CA ILE A 418 -44.27 -15.46 18.04
C ILE A 418 -44.89 -15.67 19.42
N ASP A 419 -44.36 -15.03 20.46
CA ASP A 419 -44.86 -15.17 21.83
C ASP A 419 -46.31 -14.66 21.97
N THR A 420 -46.59 -13.49 21.36
CA THR A 420 -47.95 -12.95 21.37
C THR A 420 -48.90 -13.79 20.55
N PHE A 421 -48.43 -14.40 19.45
CA PHE A 421 -49.23 -15.35 18.65
C PHE A 421 -49.61 -16.61 19.46
N ASN A 422 -48.62 -17.19 20.15
CA ASN A 422 -48.82 -18.36 20.98
C ASN A 422 -49.80 -18.05 22.11
N ALA A 423 -49.63 -16.92 22.80
CA ALA A 423 -50.55 -16.44 23.83
C ALA A 423 -51.96 -16.19 23.28
N LEU A 424 -52.08 -15.67 22.04
CA LEU A 424 -53.40 -15.47 21.37
C LEU A 424 -54.03 -16.81 21.00
N LYS A 425 -53.25 -17.83 20.62
CA LYS A 425 -53.74 -19.19 20.35
C LYS A 425 -54.32 -19.83 21.59
N GLU A 426 -53.69 -19.67 22.75
CA GLU A 426 -54.19 -20.14 24.04
C GLU A 426 -55.40 -19.36 24.53
N THR A 427 -55.39 -18.02 24.37
CA THR A 427 -56.49 -17.15 24.83
C THR A 427 -57.68 -17.29 23.92
N GLY A 428 -57.56 -17.62 22.65
CA GLY A 428 -58.60 -17.67 21.62
C GLY A 428 -58.65 -16.41 20.75
N LYS A 429 -59.05 -16.57 19.49
CA LYS A 429 -59.19 -15.46 18.55
C LYS A 429 -60.30 -14.51 18.98
N VAL A 430 -60.11 -13.20 18.77
CA VAL A 430 -61.08 -12.15 19.09
C VAL A 430 -62.49 -12.50 18.56
N ALA A 431 -62.61 -12.99 17.32
CA ALA A 431 -63.84 -13.34 16.68
C ALA A 431 -64.59 -14.53 17.39
N ASP A 432 -63.84 -15.54 17.80
CA ASP A 432 -64.35 -16.76 18.41
C ASP A 432 -64.88 -16.46 19.85
N VAL A 433 -64.06 -15.70 20.61
CA VAL A 433 -64.44 -15.27 21.95
C VAL A 433 -65.65 -14.33 21.91
N GLN A 434 -65.68 -13.40 20.93
CA GLN A 434 -66.87 -12.53 20.74
C GLN A 434 -68.12 -13.33 20.45
N LYS A 435 -68.04 -14.36 19.59
CA LYS A 435 -69.15 -15.26 19.30
C LYS A 435 -69.63 -16.00 20.53
N SER A 436 -68.72 -16.51 21.37
CA SER A 436 -69.11 -17.14 22.67
C SER A 436 -69.84 -16.15 23.57
N ILE A 437 -69.42 -14.89 23.63
CA ILE A 437 -70.12 -13.84 24.41
C ILE A 437 -71.52 -13.61 23.88
N ASP A 438 -71.73 -13.53 22.59
CA ASP A 438 -73.02 -13.27 21.98
C ASP A 438 -73.95 -14.45 22.17
N GLU A 439 -73.49 -15.68 22.15
CA GLU A 439 -74.23 -16.88 22.49
C GLU A 439 -74.68 -16.89 24.00
N LEU A 440 -73.75 -16.53 24.89
CA LEU A 440 -74.03 -16.40 26.30
C LEU A 440 -75.12 -15.31 26.59
N LYS A 441 -75.02 -14.16 25.95
CA LYS A 441 -76.05 -13.08 26.04
C LYS A 441 -77.40 -13.54 25.63
N LYS A 442 -77.48 -14.28 24.50
CA LYS A 442 -78.73 -14.85 24.01
C LYS A 442 -79.35 -15.83 25.05
N LYS A 443 -78.53 -16.69 25.66
CA LYS A 443 -79.01 -17.61 26.71
C LYS A 443 -79.48 -16.88 27.94
N ILE A 444 -78.78 -15.85 28.40
CA ILE A 444 -79.23 -15.00 29.54
C ILE A 444 -80.53 -14.30 29.23
N GLU A 445 -80.72 -13.76 28.01
CA GLU A 445 -81.94 -13.10 27.58
C GLU A 445 -83.16 -14.07 27.54
N ALA A 446 -82.94 -15.29 27.06
CA ALA A 446 -83.96 -16.34 27.00
C ALA A 446 -84.45 -16.71 28.41
N ILE A 447 -83.56 -16.90 29.37
CA ILE A 447 -83.85 -17.21 30.76
C ILE A 447 -84.59 -16.01 31.42
N THR A 448 -84.17 -14.79 31.11
CA THR A 448 -84.84 -13.59 31.64
C THR A 448 -86.23 -13.42 31.11
N LYS A 449 -86.51 -13.77 29.85
CA LYS A 449 -87.92 -13.71 29.26
C LYS A 449 -88.84 -14.78 29.84
N ALA A 450 -88.29 -15.91 30.27
CA ALA A 450 -89.06 -17.01 30.87
C ALA A 450 -89.38 -16.76 32.37
N SER A 451 -88.73 -15.75 33.03
CA SER A 451 -89.01 -15.37 34.42
C SER A 451 -90.29 -14.57 34.55
N SER A 452 -91.18 -14.87 35.59
CA SER A 452 -92.40 -14.19 35.88
C SER A 452 -92.26 -12.75 36.44
N LEU A 453 -91.34 -11.96 35.85
CA LEU A 453 -91.07 -10.58 36.23
C LEU A 453 -92.09 -9.61 35.60
N THR A 454 -92.55 -8.59 36.32
CA THR A 454 -93.36 -7.50 35.77
C THR A 454 -92.56 -6.73 34.66
N PRO A 455 -93.18 -6.06 33.71
CA PRO A 455 -92.48 -5.28 32.70
C PRO A 455 -91.48 -4.26 33.26
N GLU A 456 -91.84 -3.67 34.43
CA GLU A 456 -90.98 -2.71 35.13
C GLU A 456 -89.75 -3.42 35.75
N GLU A 457 -89.87 -4.58 36.33
CA GLU A 457 -88.81 -5.38 36.87
C GLU A 457 -87.89 -5.93 35.75
N GLN A 458 -88.51 -6.34 34.63
CA GLN A 458 -87.75 -6.72 33.43
C GLN A 458 -86.95 -5.55 32.91
N THR A 459 -87.48 -4.35 32.91
CA THR A 459 -86.77 -3.15 32.46
C THR A 459 -85.61 -2.82 33.42
N LYS A 460 -85.86 -2.85 34.73
CA LYS A 460 -84.82 -2.67 35.75
C LYS A 460 -83.79 -3.72 35.69
N TYR A 461 -84.09 -4.95 35.38
CA TYR A 461 -83.09 -6.03 35.22
C TYR A 461 -82.23 -5.88 33.95
N LYS A 462 -82.84 -5.49 32.83
CA LYS A 462 -82.10 -5.16 31.62
C LYS A 462 -81.13 -3.98 31.84
N GLN A 463 -81.61 -2.94 32.54
CA GLN A 463 -80.81 -1.79 32.87
C GLN A 463 -79.61 -2.22 33.79
N PHE A 464 -79.90 -3.02 34.82
CA PHE A 464 -78.85 -3.56 35.68
C PHE A 464 -77.81 -4.32 34.91
N LEU A 465 -78.16 -5.20 33.96
CA LEU A 465 -77.28 -5.93 33.13
C LEU A 465 -76.32 -5.02 32.27
N ALA A 466 -76.92 -3.96 31.70
CA ALA A 466 -76.20 -2.97 30.93
C ALA A 466 -75.22 -2.17 31.78
N ASP A 467 -75.71 -1.72 33.00
CA ASP A 467 -74.90 -0.95 33.92
C ASP A 467 -73.74 -1.81 34.53
N GLU A 468 -74.02 -3.06 34.87
CA GLU A 468 -73.04 -4.03 35.36
C GLU A 468 -71.97 -4.27 34.30
N GLN A 469 -72.36 -4.52 33.05
CA GLN A 469 -71.44 -4.74 31.95
C GLN A 469 -70.60 -3.48 31.66
N ASN A 470 -71.24 -2.31 31.76
CA ASN A 470 -70.46 -1.06 31.50
C ASN A 470 -69.45 -0.78 32.62
N LEU A 471 -69.78 -0.98 33.87
CA LEU A 471 -68.90 -0.84 35.00
C LEU A 471 -67.72 -1.86 34.93
N GLN A 472 -68.01 -3.11 34.56
CA GLN A 472 -67.02 -4.13 34.36
C GLN A 472 -66.03 -3.78 33.24
N LYS A 473 -66.51 -3.20 32.12
CA LYS A 473 -65.69 -2.68 31.06
C LYS A 473 -64.76 -1.58 31.58
N TRP A 474 -65.27 -0.64 32.38
CA TRP A 474 -64.45 0.43 32.95
C TRP A 474 -63.43 -0.11 33.93
N ILE A 475 -63.73 -1.10 34.73
CA ILE A 475 -62.80 -1.76 35.64
C ILE A 475 -61.64 -2.43 34.81
N ALA A 476 -62.02 -3.18 33.79
CA ALA A 476 -61.08 -3.84 32.91
C ALA A 476 -60.16 -2.80 32.16
N TYR A 477 -60.80 -1.71 31.69
CA TYR A 477 -60.04 -0.62 31.03
C TYR A 477 -59.03 0.05 31.98
N TYR A 478 -59.49 0.40 33.22
CA TYR A 478 -58.54 1.01 34.18
C TYR A 478 -57.50 0.05 34.66
N LYS A 479 -57.73 -1.26 34.74
CA LYS A 479 -56.70 -2.28 35.02
C LYS A 479 -55.66 -2.35 33.89
N GLY A 480 -56.12 -2.34 32.64
CA GLY A 480 -55.20 -2.28 31.50
C GLY A 480 -54.37 -0.99 31.48
N LEU A 481 -54.95 0.14 31.90
CA LEU A 481 -54.20 1.39 32.03
C LEU A 481 -53.15 1.33 33.15
N ILE A 482 -53.44 0.66 34.27
CA ILE A 482 -52.47 0.43 35.37
C ILE A 482 -51.32 -0.45 34.87
N GLU A 483 -51.60 -1.52 34.14
CA GLU A 483 -50.57 -2.37 33.50
C GLU A 483 -49.74 -1.59 32.49
N LEU A 484 -50.35 -0.76 31.64
CA LEU A 484 -49.66 0.10 30.71
C LEU A 484 -48.76 1.12 31.41
N ILE A 485 -49.27 1.75 32.49
CA ILE A 485 -48.49 2.69 33.31
C ILE A 485 -47.30 2.00 33.93
N ALA A 486 -47.42 0.77 34.40
CA ALA A 486 -46.33 -0.01 34.94
C ALA A 486 -45.26 -0.30 33.85
N GLN A 487 -45.71 -0.69 32.65
CA GLN A 487 -44.81 -0.91 31.52
C GLN A 487 -44.12 0.39 31.09
N VAL A 488 -44.86 1.49 30.96
CA VAL A 488 -44.28 2.79 30.62
C VAL A 488 -43.29 3.26 31.68
N SER A 489 -43.65 3.10 32.97
CA SER A 489 -42.74 3.43 34.08
C SER A 489 -41.46 2.62 34.02
N THR A 490 -41.56 1.31 33.76
CA THR A 490 -40.39 0.44 33.61
C THR A 490 -39.55 0.81 32.38
N THR A 491 -40.19 1.16 31.26
CA THR A 491 -39.51 1.61 30.05
C THR A 491 -38.79 2.93 30.26
N VAL A 492 -39.42 3.87 30.99
CA VAL A 492 -38.78 5.15 31.35
C VAL A 492 -37.65 4.93 32.33
N ASP A 493 -37.80 4.05 33.29
CA ASP A 493 -36.72 3.70 34.24
C ASP A 493 -35.53 3.09 33.51
N ASN A 494 -35.77 2.11 32.66
CA ASN A 494 -34.72 1.48 31.83
C ASN A 494 -34.08 2.47 30.83
N GLY A 495 -34.87 3.34 30.22
CA GLY A 495 -34.37 4.37 29.30
C GLY A 495 -33.48 5.40 30.00
N ILE A 496 -33.86 5.80 31.22
CA ILE A 496 -33.06 6.75 32.01
C ILE A 496 -31.82 6.08 32.59
N GLU A 497 -31.89 4.84 33.04
CA GLU A 497 -30.71 4.05 33.43
C GLU A 497 -29.75 3.88 32.26
N LEU A 498 -30.26 3.69 31.07
CA LEU A 498 -29.42 3.63 29.85
C LEU A 498 -28.71 4.97 29.55
N ILE A 499 -29.40 6.08 29.75
CA ILE A 499 -28.85 7.44 29.53
C ILE A 499 -27.85 7.82 30.63
N LEU A 500 -28.18 7.50 31.89
CA LEU A 500 -27.34 7.85 33.06
C LEU A 500 -26.27 6.83 33.37
N GLY A 501 -26.27 5.67 32.74
CA GLY A 501 -25.24 4.63 32.92
C GLY A 501 -25.36 3.84 34.23
N GLU A 502 -26.51 3.93 34.91
CA GLU A 502 -26.81 3.10 36.07
C GLU A 502 -27.54 1.83 35.63
N ARG A 503 -26.80 0.75 35.51
CA ARG A 503 -27.27 -0.62 35.23
C ARG A 503 -27.74 -0.89 33.80
N VAL A 504 -26.82 -1.33 33.03
CA VAL A 504 -27.04 -2.45 32.09
C VAL A 504 -25.88 -3.40 32.27
N ASP A 505 -26.16 -4.69 32.32
CA ASP A 505 -25.22 -5.78 32.50
C ASP A 505 -23.79 -5.53 31.96
N GLY A 506 -22.81 -5.60 32.83
CA GLY A 506 -21.37 -5.69 32.64
C GLY A 506 -20.68 -4.86 31.54
N GLU A 507 -21.22 -4.77 30.33
CA GLU A 507 -20.55 -4.14 29.18
C GLU A 507 -20.68 -2.61 29.10
N SER A 508 -21.78 -2.03 29.54
CA SER A 508 -21.99 -0.57 29.51
C SER A 508 -21.22 0.14 30.60
N GLY A 509 -21.14 -0.47 31.77
CA GLY A 509 -20.27 -0.01 32.88
C GLY A 509 -18.79 -0.03 32.48
N ALA A 510 -18.36 -1.02 31.69
CA ALA A 510 -17.01 -1.12 31.18
C ALA A 510 -16.68 -0.04 30.13
N LYS A 511 -17.64 0.37 29.31
CA LYS A 511 -17.44 1.48 28.34
C LYS A 511 -17.32 2.83 29.02
N TYR A 512 -18.13 3.09 30.04
CA TYR A 512 -18.08 4.35 30.81
C TYR A 512 -16.82 4.43 31.69
N SER A 513 -16.42 3.34 32.33
CA SER A 513 -15.15 3.28 33.08
C SER A 513 -13.94 3.37 32.15
N LYS A 514 -14.04 2.86 30.92
CA LYS A 514 -13.02 2.99 29.90
C LYS A 514 -12.91 4.43 29.36
N LEU A 515 -14.03 5.13 29.21
CA LEU A 515 -14.05 6.56 28.88
C LEU A 515 -13.46 7.40 30.02
N GLN A 516 -13.80 7.11 31.27
CA GLN A 516 -13.21 7.75 32.45
C GLN A 516 -11.71 7.47 32.57
N SER A 517 -11.25 6.26 32.28
CA SER A 517 -9.83 5.92 32.30
C SER A 517 -9.03 6.59 31.18
N ILE A 518 -9.64 6.77 30.00
CA ILE A 518 -9.04 7.48 28.86
C ILE A 518 -8.96 8.99 29.15
N LEU A 519 -9.95 9.54 29.86
CA LEU A 519 -10.00 10.96 30.21
C LEU A 519 -9.29 11.31 31.53
N ALA A 520 -8.94 10.33 32.33
CA ALA A 520 -8.25 10.53 33.63
C ALA A 520 -6.92 11.33 33.56
N PRO A 521 -6.13 11.27 32.48
CA PRO A 521 -4.92 12.10 32.35
C PRO A 521 -5.22 13.56 32.03
N TYR A 522 -6.43 13.88 31.59
CA TYR A 522 -6.82 15.24 31.22
C TYR A 522 -7.58 15.88 32.37
N GLN A 523 -7.13 17.02 32.85
CA GLN A 523 -7.88 17.80 33.81
C GLN A 523 -9.18 18.29 33.16
N ILE A 524 -10.28 17.55 33.39
CA ILE A 524 -11.60 17.97 32.93
C ILE A 524 -12.00 19.20 33.69
N PRO A 525 -12.31 20.32 33.07
CA PRO A 525 -12.74 21.55 33.74
C PRO A 525 -13.93 21.28 34.67
N ASP A 526 -13.93 21.94 35.83
CA ASP A 526 -14.97 21.71 36.83
C ASP A 526 -16.35 22.18 36.40
N ASP A 527 -16.43 23.14 35.51
CA ASP A 527 -17.65 23.61 34.85
C ASP A 527 -18.28 22.50 33.95
N PHE A 528 -17.46 21.71 33.28
CA PHE A 528 -17.97 20.56 32.50
C PHE A 528 -18.50 19.45 33.42
N LYS A 529 -17.81 19.16 34.53
CA LYS A 529 -18.31 18.20 35.55
C LYS A 529 -19.62 18.68 36.15
N GLN A 530 -19.73 20.00 36.39
CA GLN A 530 -20.95 20.62 36.91
C GLN A 530 -22.10 20.58 35.88
N LEU A 531 -21.77 20.76 34.60
CA LEU A 531 -22.78 20.64 33.51
C LEU A 531 -23.34 19.23 33.43
N VAL A 532 -22.50 18.20 33.48
CA VAL A 532 -22.93 16.79 33.48
C VAL A 532 -23.73 16.49 34.74
N GLY A 533 -23.27 16.93 35.90
CA GLY A 533 -24.01 16.76 37.15
C GLY A 533 -25.38 17.45 37.14
N ASN A 534 -25.48 18.64 36.57
CA ASN A 534 -26.74 19.35 36.41
C ASN A 534 -27.67 18.64 35.42
N TYR A 535 -27.14 18.07 34.34
CA TYR A 535 -27.93 17.28 33.39
C TYR A 535 -28.49 16.03 34.04
N GLU A 536 -27.68 15.28 34.78
CA GLU A 536 -28.14 14.10 35.55
C GLU A 536 -29.19 14.44 36.57
N ALA A 537 -29.00 15.52 37.32
CA ALA A 537 -29.98 15.98 38.31
C ALA A 537 -31.32 16.38 37.65
N ASN A 538 -31.27 17.06 36.51
CA ASN A 538 -32.45 17.41 35.75
C ASN A 538 -33.19 16.19 35.20
N GLN A 539 -32.48 15.18 34.69
CA GLN A 539 -33.10 13.93 34.22
C GLN A 539 -33.78 13.17 35.36
N ARG A 540 -33.14 13.04 36.54
CA ARG A 540 -33.74 12.42 37.73
C ARG A 540 -34.97 13.19 38.25
N ASN A 541 -34.93 14.52 38.18
CA ASN A 541 -36.08 15.36 38.58
C ASN A 541 -37.23 15.21 37.62
N LEU A 542 -36.99 15.18 36.29
CA LEU A 542 -38.03 14.91 35.29
C LEU A 542 -38.64 13.52 35.45
N GLN A 543 -37.85 12.51 35.80
CA GLN A 543 -38.32 11.15 36.08
C GLN A 543 -39.20 11.15 37.30
N ALA A 544 -38.80 11.84 38.38
CA ALA A 544 -39.60 11.93 39.60
C ALA A 544 -40.93 12.64 39.35
N GLN A 545 -40.93 13.76 38.62
CA GLN A 545 -42.13 14.49 38.24
C GLN A 545 -43.06 13.67 37.35
N PHE A 546 -42.48 12.89 36.42
CA PHE A 546 -43.23 11.99 35.55
C PHE A 546 -43.90 10.89 36.36
N LYS A 547 -43.21 10.24 37.28
CA LYS A 547 -43.77 9.21 38.18
C LYS A 547 -44.83 9.76 39.08
N GLU A 548 -44.64 10.98 39.59
CA GLU A 548 -45.64 11.64 40.40
C GLU A 548 -46.91 11.99 39.59
N SER A 549 -46.72 12.45 38.36
CA SER A 549 -47.83 12.69 37.43
C SER A 549 -48.61 11.42 37.08
N LEU A 550 -47.90 10.28 36.91
CA LEU A 550 -48.53 8.99 36.69
C LEU A 550 -49.35 8.51 37.89
N LYS A 551 -48.82 8.70 39.12
CA LYS A 551 -49.54 8.39 40.35
C LYS A 551 -50.79 9.27 40.56
N ALA A 552 -50.72 10.55 40.10
CA ALA A 552 -51.85 11.47 40.20
C ALA A 552 -53.07 11.06 39.36
N LEU A 553 -52.91 10.18 38.34
CA LEU A 553 -54.00 9.63 37.53
C LEU A 553 -54.98 8.78 38.33
N ASN A 554 -54.49 8.22 39.47
CA ASN A 554 -55.24 7.54 40.50
C ASN A 554 -56.31 6.59 39.96
N TYR A 555 -55.98 5.71 39.08
CA TYR A 555 -56.87 4.74 38.45
C TYR A 555 -57.38 3.68 39.44
N GLU A 556 -56.59 3.38 40.50
CA GLU A 556 -57.06 2.51 41.59
C GLU A 556 -58.27 3.06 42.28
N ALA A 557 -58.29 4.37 42.58
CA ALA A 557 -59.48 5.00 43.13
C ALA A 557 -60.69 4.95 42.19
N LYS A 558 -60.44 5.06 40.87
CA LYS A 558 -61.44 4.92 39.81
C LYS A 558 -61.99 3.49 39.79
N ILE A 559 -61.14 2.48 39.91
CA ILE A 559 -61.57 1.08 40.03
C ILE A 559 -62.43 0.88 41.30
N GLN A 560 -61.94 1.35 42.45
CA GLN A 560 -62.68 1.24 43.71
C GLN A 560 -64.04 1.90 43.61
N ASN A 561 -64.14 3.06 42.97
CA ASN A 561 -65.42 3.74 42.75
C ASN A 561 -66.41 2.90 41.89
N CYS A 562 -65.89 2.35 40.79
CA CYS A 562 -66.67 1.45 39.93
C CYS A 562 -67.07 0.18 40.67
N GLU A 563 -66.22 -0.40 41.53
CA GLU A 563 -66.52 -1.57 42.34
C GLU A 563 -67.60 -1.26 43.41
N LYS A 564 -67.55 -0.06 44.06
CA LYS A 564 -68.54 0.39 44.96
C LYS A 564 -69.93 0.58 44.29
N GLN A 565 -69.90 1.18 43.09
CA GLN A 565 -71.13 1.33 42.29
C GLN A 565 -71.69 -0.03 41.89
N LEU A 566 -70.78 -0.96 41.46
CA LEU A 566 -71.17 -2.33 41.13
C LEU A 566 -71.80 -3.05 42.33
N ALA A 567 -71.22 -2.91 43.53
CA ALA A 567 -71.77 -3.49 44.74
C ALA A 567 -73.12 -2.91 45.04
N LYS A 568 -73.36 -1.58 44.92
CA LYS A 568 -74.61 -0.91 45.15
C LYS A 568 -75.70 -1.38 44.20
N ILE A 569 -75.46 -1.40 42.86
CA ILE A 569 -76.49 -1.86 41.89
C ILE A 569 -76.83 -3.33 42.05
N ARG A 570 -75.86 -4.17 42.52
CA ARG A 570 -76.13 -5.57 42.88
C ARG A 570 -77.08 -5.72 44.11
N GLU A 571 -76.91 -4.85 45.10
CA GLU A 571 -77.80 -4.83 46.29
C GLU A 571 -79.19 -4.34 45.94
N ASP A 572 -79.29 -3.28 45.14
CA ASP A 572 -80.58 -2.72 44.70
C ASP A 572 -81.42 -3.69 43.87
N ILE A 573 -80.77 -4.60 43.10
CA ILE A 573 -81.49 -5.59 42.26
C ILE A 573 -81.82 -6.89 43.00
N LYS A 574 -81.25 -7.11 44.20
CA LYS A 574 -81.43 -8.35 44.97
C LYS A 574 -82.84 -8.83 45.12
N PRO A 575 -83.94 -7.92 45.41
CA PRO A 575 -85.30 -8.33 45.51
C PRO A 575 -85.91 -8.86 44.20
N VAL A 576 -85.41 -8.35 43.05
CA VAL A 576 -85.89 -8.77 41.74
C VAL A 576 -85.24 -10.11 41.36
N LEU A 577 -83.96 -10.33 41.72
CA LEU A 577 -83.26 -11.60 41.50
C LEU A 577 -83.84 -12.75 42.28
N ALA A 578 -84.47 -12.50 43.47
CA ALA A 578 -85.10 -13.52 44.26
C ALA A 578 -86.36 -14.11 43.57
N LYS A 579 -86.92 -13.42 42.60
CA LYS A 579 -88.08 -13.87 41.81
C LYS A 579 -87.68 -14.69 40.56
N VAL A 580 -86.40 -14.86 40.26
CA VAL A 580 -85.97 -15.59 39.04
C VAL A 580 -85.92 -17.08 39.36
N THR A 581 -86.78 -17.89 38.70
CA THR A 581 -86.97 -19.35 38.91
C THR A 581 -85.67 -20.18 38.63
N SER A 582 -84.60 -19.61 38.13
CA SER A 582 -83.23 -20.28 37.86
C SER A 582 -82.13 -19.37 38.30
N GLN A 583 -82.10 -18.83 39.46
CA GLN A 583 -81.05 -17.94 39.95
C GLN A 583 -79.68 -18.53 39.88
N LYS A 584 -79.59 -19.83 40.14
CA LYS A 584 -78.28 -20.55 40.09
C LYS A 584 -77.73 -20.65 38.69
N ASP A 585 -78.56 -20.89 37.67
CA ASP A 585 -78.16 -20.99 36.26
C ASP A 585 -77.84 -19.60 35.66
N LEU A 586 -78.55 -18.59 36.09
CA LEU A 586 -78.37 -17.22 35.67
C LEU A 586 -77.03 -16.65 36.22
N GLU A 587 -76.76 -16.92 37.50
CA GLU A 587 -75.52 -16.53 38.14
C GLU A 587 -74.35 -17.25 37.51
N ALA A 588 -74.46 -18.54 37.21
CA ALA A 588 -73.40 -19.32 36.51
C ALA A 588 -73.18 -18.79 35.10
N LEU A 589 -74.20 -18.42 34.35
CA LEU A 589 -74.08 -17.82 33.02
C LEU A 589 -73.53 -16.41 33.06
N LYS A 590 -73.83 -15.60 34.05
CA LYS A 590 -73.27 -14.28 34.28
C LYS A 590 -71.76 -14.38 34.60
N GLY A 591 -71.37 -15.33 35.45
CA GLY A 591 -69.95 -15.62 35.72
C GLY A 591 -69.20 -16.03 34.51
N LYS A 592 -69.78 -16.90 33.65
CA LYS A 592 -69.19 -17.27 32.36
C LYS A 592 -69.07 -16.07 31.41
N LEU A 593 -70.16 -15.21 31.35
CA LEU A 593 -70.13 -14.01 30.53
C LEU A 593 -69.03 -13.04 30.97
N GLN A 594 -68.82 -12.89 32.25
CA GLN A 594 -67.81 -12.04 32.82
C GLN A 594 -66.40 -12.60 32.49
N ALA A 595 -66.16 -13.92 32.60
CA ALA A 595 -64.96 -14.57 32.26
C ALA A 595 -64.64 -14.41 30.77
N GLU A 596 -65.64 -14.65 29.87
CA GLU A 596 -65.43 -14.49 28.43
C GLU A 596 -65.19 -13.01 28.02
N THR A 597 -65.85 -12.05 28.73
CA THR A 597 -65.60 -10.62 28.50
C THR A 597 -64.14 -10.25 28.85
N SER A 598 -63.65 -10.72 29.99
CA SER A 598 -62.24 -10.52 30.37
C SER A 598 -61.27 -11.21 29.40
N ARG A 599 -61.65 -12.39 28.92
CA ARG A 599 -60.91 -13.10 27.89
C ARG A 599 -60.86 -12.35 26.56
N LEU A 600 -62.00 -11.71 26.16
CA LEU A 600 -62.05 -10.90 24.95
C LEU A 600 -61.09 -9.70 25.02
N GLU A 601 -61.07 -9.00 26.14
CA GLU A 601 -60.16 -7.83 26.27
C GLU A 601 -58.70 -8.26 26.23
N LYS A 602 -58.34 -9.37 26.87
CA LYS A 602 -56.96 -9.94 26.72
C LYS A 602 -56.66 -10.33 25.28
N SER A 603 -57.59 -10.99 24.57
CA SER A 603 -57.44 -11.39 23.18
C SER A 603 -57.24 -10.18 22.26
N LYS A 604 -58.00 -9.07 22.46
CA LYS A 604 -57.81 -7.83 21.70
C LYS A 604 -56.44 -7.20 21.90
N VAL A 605 -55.95 -7.18 23.14
CA VAL A 605 -54.60 -6.63 23.43
C VAL A 605 -53.52 -7.47 22.76
N LEU A 606 -53.62 -8.80 22.85
CA LEU A 606 -52.70 -9.70 22.21
C LEU A 606 -52.73 -9.60 20.68
N ASP A 607 -53.93 -9.54 20.06
CA ASP A 607 -54.09 -9.38 18.61
C ASP A 607 -53.47 -8.06 18.10
N LYS A 608 -53.67 -6.97 18.84
CA LYS A 608 -53.07 -5.68 18.55
C LYS A 608 -51.54 -5.77 18.63
N LYS A 609 -51.00 -6.30 19.73
CA LYS A 609 -49.56 -6.45 19.95
C LYS A 609 -48.93 -7.34 18.86
N PHE A 610 -49.56 -8.46 18.52
CA PHE A 610 -49.10 -9.34 17.44
C PHE A 610 -49.02 -8.62 16.10
N LYS A 611 -50.05 -7.84 15.73
CA LYS A 611 -50.09 -7.07 14.48
C LYS A 611 -49.00 -6.00 14.44
N GLU A 612 -48.75 -5.34 15.56
CA GLU A 612 -47.69 -4.31 15.69
C GLU A 612 -46.32 -4.93 15.54
N SER A 613 -46.01 -5.97 16.31
CA SER A 613 -44.71 -6.64 16.21
C SER A 613 -44.49 -7.28 14.84
N ALA A 614 -45.51 -7.89 14.24
CA ALA A 614 -45.41 -8.43 12.88
C ALA A 614 -45.18 -7.35 11.81
N ALA A 615 -45.78 -6.18 11.97
CA ALA A 615 -45.54 -5.04 11.07
C ALA A 615 -44.15 -4.46 11.22
N ASN A 616 -43.69 -4.28 12.48
CA ASN A 616 -42.30 -3.83 12.78
C ASN A 616 -41.24 -4.78 12.22
N TYR A 617 -41.46 -6.07 12.44
CA TYR A 617 -40.58 -7.11 11.88
C TYR A 617 -40.45 -6.98 10.36
N ARG A 618 -41.52 -6.82 9.62
CA ARG A 618 -41.50 -6.63 8.15
C ARG A 618 -40.81 -5.34 7.75
N ALA A 619 -41.03 -4.25 8.48
CA ALA A 619 -40.36 -2.98 8.20
C ALA A 619 -38.85 -3.08 8.42
N LEU A 620 -38.42 -3.76 9.50
CA LEU A 620 -37.01 -4.02 9.79
C LEU A 620 -36.36 -4.94 8.76
N GLN A 621 -37.05 -5.97 8.27
CA GLN A 621 -36.56 -6.80 7.16
C GLN A 621 -36.29 -5.97 5.90
N GLN A 622 -37.19 -5.07 5.54
CA GLN A 622 -37.01 -4.19 4.39
C GLN A 622 -35.78 -3.26 4.62
N LYS A 623 -35.73 -2.61 5.78
CA LYS A 623 -34.64 -1.73 6.17
C LYS A 623 -33.28 -2.45 6.09
N THR A 624 -33.21 -3.65 6.67
CA THR A 624 -31.95 -4.45 6.64
C THR A 624 -31.55 -4.84 5.20
N GLY A 625 -32.53 -5.14 4.35
CA GLY A 625 -32.27 -5.40 2.92
C GLY A 625 -31.71 -4.17 2.18
N ASP A 626 -32.26 -2.99 2.51
CA ASP A 626 -31.76 -1.72 1.94
C ASP A 626 -30.35 -1.39 2.46
N GLU A 627 -30.08 -1.65 3.75
CA GLU A 627 -28.76 -1.47 4.36
C GLU A 627 -27.70 -2.41 3.73
N LEU A 628 -28.04 -3.66 3.45
CA LEU A 628 -27.19 -4.59 2.70
C LEU A 628 -26.89 -4.08 1.29
N THR A 629 -27.92 -3.59 0.59
CA THR A 629 -27.73 -3.01 -0.75
C THR A 629 -26.75 -1.83 -0.72
N GLN A 630 -26.82 -0.99 0.31
CA GLN A 630 -25.88 0.11 0.51
C GLN A 630 -24.47 -0.41 0.84
N LEU A 631 -24.34 -1.46 1.66
CA LEU A 631 -23.06 -2.09 1.96
C LEU A 631 -22.35 -2.58 0.67
N TYR A 632 -23.10 -3.25 -0.21
CA TYR A 632 -22.55 -3.70 -1.49
C TYR A 632 -22.14 -2.56 -2.40
N ALA A 633 -22.91 -1.47 -2.40
CA ALA A 633 -22.54 -0.27 -3.16
C ALA A 633 -21.21 0.32 -2.70
N LEU A 634 -20.93 0.31 -1.40
CA LEU A 634 -19.63 0.77 -0.86
C LEU A 634 -18.46 -0.09 -1.34
N TYR A 635 -18.61 -1.41 -1.33
CA TYR A 635 -17.59 -2.31 -1.90
C TYR A 635 -17.43 -2.13 -3.41
N LYS A 636 -18.55 -1.96 -4.14
CA LYS A 636 -18.54 -1.70 -5.59
C LYS A 636 -17.81 -0.39 -5.93
N ASP A 637 -17.94 0.63 -5.10
CA ASP A 637 -17.20 1.89 -5.25
C ASP A 637 -15.68 1.67 -5.15
N ILE A 638 -15.22 0.84 -4.21
CA ILE A 638 -13.79 0.49 -4.10
C ILE A 638 -13.33 -0.24 -5.37
N VAL A 639 -14.06 -1.27 -5.79
CA VAL A 639 -13.77 -2.05 -7.01
C VAL A 639 -13.72 -1.13 -8.24
N ASN A 640 -14.72 -0.30 -8.42
CA ASN A 640 -14.80 0.63 -9.56
C ASN A 640 -13.65 1.63 -9.55
N THR A 641 -13.31 2.18 -8.38
CA THR A 641 -12.19 3.13 -8.24
C THR A 641 -10.87 2.49 -8.62
N VAL A 642 -10.60 1.26 -8.13
CA VAL A 642 -9.40 0.52 -8.51
C VAL A 642 -9.37 0.25 -10.02
N ASN A 643 -10.47 -0.26 -10.58
CA ASN A 643 -10.55 -0.59 -12.00
C ASN A 643 -10.47 0.63 -12.92
N LEU A 644 -10.93 1.80 -12.51
CA LEU A 644 -10.79 3.03 -13.28
C LEU A 644 -9.37 3.62 -13.20
N THR A 645 -8.76 3.55 -12.01
CA THR A 645 -7.49 4.24 -11.75
C THR A 645 -6.27 3.38 -12.08
N TYR A 646 -6.35 2.07 -11.84
CA TYR A 646 -5.21 1.15 -11.90
C TYR A 646 -5.38 0.00 -12.90
N SER A 647 -6.39 0.07 -13.78
CA SER A 647 -6.64 -1.00 -14.78
C SER A 647 -5.47 -1.21 -15.73
N ASN A 648 -4.72 -0.16 -16.07
CA ASN A 648 -3.55 -0.23 -16.94
C ASN A 648 -2.32 0.24 -16.16
N ILE A 649 -1.55 -0.70 -15.62
CA ILE A 649 -0.32 -0.40 -14.87
C ILE A 649 0.83 -0.15 -15.85
N THR A 650 0.93 -1.02 -16.85
CA THR A 650 1.77 -0.87 -18.04
C THR A 650 0.92 -1.20 -19.27
N ASP A 651 1.48 -1.04 -20.48
CA ASP A 651 0.82 -1.43 -21.73
C ASP A 651 0.43 -2.92 -21.74
N GLU A 652 1.11 -3.75 -20.95
CA GLU A 652 0.95 -5.20 -20.93
C GLU A 652 0.33 -5.74 -19.62
N ILE A 653 0.39 -4.99 -18.50
CA ILE A 653 -0.08 -5.44 -17.18
C ILE A 653 -1.30 -4.65 -16.74
N LYS A 654 -2.34 -5.39 -16.38
CA LYS A 654 -3.59 -4.85 -15.85
C LYS A 654 -3.86 -5.38 -14.46
N LEU A 655 -4.40 -4.53 -13.59
CA LEU A 655 -4.96 -4.90 -12.30
C LEU A 655 -6.47 -4.81 -12.37
N VAL A 656 -7.15 -5.92 -12.09
CA VAL A 656 -8.61 -5.99 -12.09
C VAL A 656 -9.08 -6.33 -10.69
N ALA A 657 -9.77 -5.40 -10.05
CA ALA A 657 -10.42 -5.65 -8.78
C ALA A 657 -11.81 -6.27 -8.99
N SER A 658 -12.17 -7.20 -8.14
CA SER A 658 -13.49 -7.81 -8.09
C SER A 658 -13.87 -8.10 -6.63
N LEU A 659 -15.10 -8.56 -6.40
CA LEU A 659 -15.54 -9.00 -5.09
C LEU A 659 -15.68 -10.51 -5.08
N GLY A 660 -15.12 -11.13 -4.05
CA GLY A 660 -15.24 -12.56 -3.77
C GLY A 660 -15.81 -12.82 -2.38
N TYR A 661 -16.01 -14.07 -2.04
CA TYR A 661 -16.38 -14.51 -0.70
C TYR A 661 -15.16 -14.83 0.15
N ALA A 662 -15.28 -14.62 1.43
CA ALA A 662 -14.21 -14.84 2.41
C ALA A 662 -13.76 -16.30 2.51
N LYS A 663 -14.65 -17.27 2.23
CA LYS A 663 -14.33 -18.71 2.22
C LYS A 663 -15.26 -19.42 1.23
N GLU A 664 -14.73 -19.93 0.15
CA GLU A 664 -15.50 -20.50 -0.97
C GLU A 664 -16.48 -21.61 -0.58
N GLU A 665 -16.13 -22.47 0.36
CA GLU A 665 -16.93 -23.67 0.65
C GLU A 665 -17.78 -23.59 1.92
N SER A 666 -17.56 -22.60 2.78
CA SER A 666 -18.13 -22.62 4.14
C SER A 666 -19.42 -21.86 4.31
N LEU A 667 -19.79 -20.97 3.39
CA LEU A 667 -20.75 -19.92 3.71
C LEU A 667 -22.19 -20.22 3.30
N PHE A 668 -22.47 -20.56 2.07
CA PHE A 668 -23.82 -20.82 1.63
C PHE A 668 -24.21 -22.31 1.62
N TYR A 669 -23.23 -23.17 1.41
CA TYR A 669 -23.46 -24.60 1.28
C TYR A 669 -23.84 -25.30 2.58
N PRO A 670 -23.23 -24.96 3.76
CA PRO A 670 -23.60 -25.60 5.02
C PRO A 670 -24.97 -25.14 5.55
N ALA A 671 -25.31 -23.85 5.38
CA ALA A 671 -26.50 -23.27 5.99
C ALA A 671 -27.80 -23.56 5.22
N VAL A 672 -27.71 -23.67 3.89
CA VAL A 672 -28.90 -23.71 3.03
C VAL A 672 -29.03 -25.05 2.30
N ASN A 673 -30.11 -25.75 2.53
CA ASN A 673 -30.45 -26.96 1.79
C ASN A 673 -30.96 -26.60 0.39
N LYS A 674 -30.12 -26.77 -0.63
CA LYS A 674 -30.43 -26.42 -2.04
C LYS A 674 -31.67 -27.09 -2.60
N ASN A 675 -31.99 -28.31 -2.12
CA ASN A 675 -33.16 -29.06 -2.60
C ASN A 675 -34.48 -28.48 -2.08
N LYS A 676 -34.41 -27.63 -1.08
CA LYS A 676 -35.58 -26.96 -0.48
C LYS A 676 -35.73 -25.49 -0.91
N LEU A 677 -34.82 -24.92 -1.67
CA LEU A 677 -34.93 -23.60 -2.27
C LEU A 677 -35.94 -23.66 -3.44
N THR A 678 -37.01 -22.89 -3.36
CA THR A 678 -38.00 -22.79 -4.42
C THR A 678 -37.47 -22.13 -5.71
N ASP A 679 -36.33 -21.45 -5.62
CA ASP A 679 -35.71 -20.74 -6.74
C ASP A 679 -34.17 -20.89 -6.73
N SER A 680 -33.73 -22.13 -6.97
CA SER A 680 -32.31 -22.45 -7.03
C SER A 680 -31.57 -21.74 -8.19
N ALA A 681 -32.29 -21.25 -9.19
CA ALA A 681 -31.73 -20.53 -10.32
C ALA A 681 -31.02 -19.23 -9.86
N TYR A 682 -31.59 -18.47 -8.94
CA TYR A 682 -30.96 -17.25 -8.43
C TYR A 682 -29.66 -17.50 -7.65
N PHE A 683 -29.56 -18.63 -6.95
CA PHE A 683 -28.32 -18.98 -6.26
C PHE A 683 -27.16 -19.15 -7.24
N TYR A 684 -27.39 -19.83 -8.35
CA TYR A 684 -26.35 -20.06 -9.38
C TYR A 684 -26.11 -18.82 -10.25
N THR A 685 -27.02 -17.87 -10.33
CA THR A 685 -26.80 -16.59 -11.01
C THR A 685 -25.90 -15.68 -10.16
N LEU A 686 -26.10 -15.71 -8.85
CA LEU A 686 -25.25 -15.00 -7.90
C LEU A 686 -23.86 -15.62 -7.80
N TYR A 687 -23.80 -16.96 -7.74
CA TYR A 687 -22.57 -17.73 -7.62
C TYR A 687 -22.45 -18.72 -8.78
N PRO A 688 -21.91 -18.30 -9.94
CA PRO A 688 -21.72 -19.18 -11.08
C PRO A 688 -20.84 -20.36 -10.72
N LYS A 689 -21.19 -21.57 -11.16
CA LYS A 689 -20.46 -22.82 -10.83
C LYS A 689 -18.97 -22.80 -11.23
N ASP A 690 -18.66 -22.02 -12.25
CA ASP A 690 -17.32 -21.96 -12.86
C ASP A 690 -16.56 -20.66 -12.48
N SER A 691 -17.05 -19.89 -11.50
CA SER A 691 -16.46 -18.62 -11.08
C SER A 691 -16.28 -18.60 -9.57
N SER A 692 -15.09 -18.19 -9.13
CA SER A 692 -14.81 -17.87 -7.73
C SER A 692 -15.39 -16.53 -7.27
N TYR A 693 -16.11 -15.83 -8.12
CA TYR A 693 -16.58 -14.46 -7.90
C TYR A 693 -18.09 -14.37 -7.88
N LEU A 694 -18.61 -13.51 -6.98
CA LEU A 694 -20.01 -13.15 -6.91
C LEU A 694 -20.44 -12.26 -8.07
N ASN A 695 -21.63 -12.53 -8.61
CA ASN A 695 -22.33 -11.53 -9.41
C ASN A 695 -23.08 -10.56 -8.48
N LEU A 696 -22.45 -9.42 -8.19
CA LEU A 696 -23.01 -8.41 -7.26
C LEU A 696 -24.35 -7.83 -7.70
N ASP A 697 -24.59 -7.75 -9.00
CA ASP A 697 -25.83 -7.18 -9.52
C ASP A 697 -27.02 -8.10 -9.21
N GLU A 698 -26.78 -9.39 -8.95
CA GLU A 698 -27.78 -10.37 -8.54
C GLU A 698 -27.96 -10.50 -7.02
N MET A 699 -27.09 -9.91 -6.21
CA MET A 699 -27.16 -9.97 -4.75
C MET A 699 -28.51 -9.48 -4.18
N PRO A 700 -29.07 -8.35 -4.61
CA PRO A 700 -30.37 -7.89 -4.12
C PRO A 700 -31.50 -8.90 -4.43
N HIS A 701 -31.46 -9.53 -5.60
CA HIS A 701 -32.44 -10.55 -6.01
C HIS A 701 -32.29 -11.81 -5.17
N PHE A 702 -31.07 -12.25 -4.89
CA PHE A 702 -30.81 -13.40 -4.04
C PHE A 702 -31.33 -13.20 -2.60
N PHE A 703 -31.03 -12.06 -1.98
CA PHE A 703 -31.53 -11.76 -0.64
C PHE A 703 -33.05 -11.61 -0.61
N LYS A 704 -33.65 -11.03 -1.64
CA LYS A 704 -35.08 -10.96 -1.78
C LYS A 704 -35.71 -12.34 -1.92
N SER A 705 -35.08 -13.24 -2.66
CA SER A 705 -35.55 -14.62 -2.83
C SER A 705 -35.46 -15.41 -1.52
N ILE A 706 -34.35 -15.31 -0.77
CA ILE A 706 -34.23 -15.91 0.56
C ILE A 706 -35.24 -15.30 1.54
N ARG A 707 -35.47 -14.01 1.52
CA ARG A 707 -36.45 -13.33 2.32
C ARG A 707 -37.85 -13.85 2.00
N ASN A 708 -38.23 -13.92 0.73
CA ASN A 708 -39.54 -14.39 0.32
C ASN A 708 -39.81 -15.84 0.70
N ALA A 709 -38.83 -16.73 0.58
CA ALA A 709 -38.90 -18.12 1.01
C ALA A 709 -39.15 -18.26 2.52
N ARG A 710 -38.85 -17.24 3.33
CA ARG A 710 -39.00 -17.19 4.79
C ARG A 710 -40.20 -16.40 5.25
N ASP A 711 -40.58 -15.36 4.56
CA ASP A 711 -41.83 -14.63 4.86
C ASP A 711 -43.03 -15.58 4.71
N GLY A 712 -42.90 -16.61 3.88
CA GLY A 712 -43.80 -17.76 3.88
C GLY A 712 -43.85 -18.51 5.21
N ALA A 713 -42.76 -18.56 5.99
CA ALA A 713 -42.70 -19.17 7.33
C ALA A 713 -43.26 -18.26 8.44
N LEU A 714 -43.29 -16.95 8.24
CA LEU A 714 -43.92 -15.97 9.15
C LEU A 714 -45.36 -15.61 8.77
N ASN A 715 -45.80 -15.90 7.57
CA ASN A 715 -47.21 -16.02 7.27
C ASN A 715 -47.74 -17.28 7.94
N TYR A 716 -47.65 -17.33 9.24
CA TYR A 716 -48.54 -18.19 10.01
C TYR A 716 -49.94 -17.76 9.62
N SER A 717 -50.55 -18.50 8.70
CA SER A 717 -52.01 -18.49 8.65
C SER A 717 -52.46 -18.93 10.02
N LEU A 718 -53.31 -18.14 10.62
CA LEU A 718 -53.88 -18.43 11.95
C LEU A 718 -54.65 -19.78 11.97
N ASP A 719 -54.72 -20.47 10.89
CA ASP A 719 -55.37 -21.79 10.66
C ASP A 719 -54.39 -22.98 10.62
N GLY A 720 -53.09 -22.79 10.80
CA GLY A 720 -52.16 -23.93 11.06
C GLY A 720 -51.78 -24.74 9.84
N THR A 721 -52.07 -24.36 8.63
CA THR A 721 -52.03 -25.24 7.46
C THR A 721 -50.82 -25.07 6.52
N ASN A 722 -49.93 -24.08 6.73
CA ASN A 722 -48.71 -23.96 5.89
C ASN A 722 -47.48 -23.60 6.71
N VAL A 723 -46.86 -24.59 7.30
CA VAL A 723 -45.48 -24.49 7.71
C VAL A 723 -44.64 -24.68 6.45
N VAL A 724 -44.17 -23.58 5.83
CA VAL A 724 -43.15 -23.65 4.81
C VAL A 724 -41.89 -24.23 5.50
N GLN A 725 -41.50 -25.43 5.13
CA GLN A 725 -40.28 -26.06 5.65
C GLN A 725 -39.08 -25.17 5.27
N MET A 726 -38.37 -24.72 6.29
CA MET A 726 -37.21 -23.90 6.11
C MET A 726 -36.13 -24.62 5.31
N PRO A 727 -35.45 -23.94 4.35
CA PRO A 727 -34.41 -24.55 3.58
C PRO A 727 -33.09 -24.58 4.36
N LEU A 728 -33.14 -25.10 5.60
CA LEU A 728 -31.92 -25.23 6.43
C LEU A 728 -31.34 -26.63 6.34
N ASN A 729 -30.05 -26.77 6.38
CA ASN A 729 -29.34 -28.02 6.64
C ASN A 729 -29.46 -28.39 8.12
N GLN A 730 -29.22 -29.67 8.43
CA GLN A 730 -29.43 -30.27 9.76
C GLN A 730 -28.58 -29.62 10.87
N ASP A 731 -27.46 -28.98 10.51
CA ASP A 731 -26.55 -28.33 11.46
C ASP A 731 -26.99 -26.89 11.87
N TYR A 732 -28.04 -26.38 11.26
CA TYR A 732 -28.62 -25.06 11.54
C TYR A 732 -30.06 -25.18 12.03
N GLU A 733 -30.23 -25.31 13.35
CA GLU A 733 -31.54 -25.58 13.96
C GLU A 733 -32.42 -24.31 14.11
N SER A 734 -31.82 -23.12 14.07
CA SER A 734 -32.57 -21.87 14.32
C SER A 734 -32.53 -20.90 13.14
N ILE A 735 -33.66 -20.22 12.96
CA ILE A 735 -33.80 -19.10 12.03
C ILE A 735 -32.86 -17.96 12.40
N ASP A 736 -32.65 -17.75 13.69
CA ASP A 736 -31.83 -16.66 14.20
C ASP A 736 -30.38 -16.84 13.80
N ASP A 737 -29.87 -18.07 13.83
CA ASP A 737 -28.50 -18.37 13.39
C ASP A 737 -28.34 -18.19 11.89
N LEU A 738 -29.36 -18.51 11.11
CA LEU A 738 -29.33 -18.28 9.69
C LEU A 738 -29.37 -16.78 9.35
N TYR A 739 -30.16 -15.97 10.06
CA TYR A 739 -30.12 -14.52 9.86
C TYR A 739 -28.81 -13.90 10.26
N LYS A 740 -28.22 -14.29 11.39
CA LYS A 740 -26.90 -13.85 11.82
C LYS A 740 -25.87 -14.14 10.74
N PHE A 741 -25.85 -15.38 10.25
CA PHE A 741 -24.96 -15.81 9.20
C PHE A 741 -25.14 -15.01 7.89
N LEU A 742 -26.37 -14.82 7.42
CA LEU A 742 -26.65 -14.12 6.15
C LEU A 742 -26.37 -12.62 6.20
N LEU A 743 -26.37 -12.04 7.39
CA LEU A 743 -26.17 -10.61 7.59
C LEU A 743 -24.75 -10.27 8.08
N GLU A 744 -23.87 -11.28 8.22
CA GLU A 744 -22.45 -11.06 8.38
C GLU A 744 -21.83 -10.56 7.08
N ASP A 745 -20.75 -9.78 7.21
CA ASP A 745 -20.01 -9.29 6.06
C ASP A 745 -19.05 -10.38 5.55
N HIS A 746 -19.44 -11.04 4.49
CA HIS A 746 -18.66 -12.11 3.85
C HIS A 746 -17.89 -11.63 2.63
N LEU A 747 -17.95 -10.34 2.29
CA LEU A 747 -17.32 -9.81 1.09
C LEU A 747 -15.84 -9.55 1.30
N LYS A 748 -15.03 -10.02 0.37
CA LYS A 748 -13.61 -9.72 0.28
C LYS A 748 -13.28 -9.11 -1.07
N LEU A 749 -12.39 -8.12 -1.05
CA LEU A 749 -11.79 -7.61 -2.26
C LEU A 749 -10.82 -8.65 -2.79
N HIS A 750 -10.95 -8.95 -4.07
CA HIS A 750 -10.07 -9.85 -4.82
C HIS A 750 -9.41 -9.06 -5.95
N PHE A 751 -8.14 -9.31 -6.19
CA PHE A 751 -7.37 -8.70 -7.25
C PHE A 751 -6.86 -9.77 -8.22
N ASP A 752 -7.25 -9.66 -9.48
CA ASP A 752 -6.69 -10.43 -10.57
C ASP A 752 -5.67 -9.59 -11.34
N ILE A 753 -4.51 -10.15 -11.54
CA ILE A 753 -3.43 -9.54 -12.30
C ILE A 753 -3.37 -10.22 -13.65
N GLN A 754 -3.46 -9.43 -14.71
CA GLN A 754 -3.44 -9.92 -16.08
C GLN A 754 -2.20 -9.39 -16.82
N TYR A 755 -1.49 -10.26 -17.49
CA TYR A 755 -0.38 -9.95 -18.38
C TYR A 755 -0.69 -10.47 -19.77
N LYS A 756 -0.85 -9.58 -20.76
CA LYS A 756 -1.21 -9.92 -22.14
C LYS A 756 -2.46 -10.84 -22.22
N ASN A 757 -3.45 -10.60 -21.38
CA ASN A 757 -4.69 -11.37 -21.20
C ASN A 757 -4.56 -12.75 -20.51
N ASP A 758 -3.38 -13.20 -20.09
CA ASP A 758 -3.25 -14.35 -19.20
C ASP A 758 -3.49 -13.90 -17.76
N HIS A 759 -4.30 -14.65 -17.01
CA HIS A 759 -4.52 -14.43 -15.58
C HIS A 759 -3.33 -14.93 -14.76
N LEU A 760 -3.01 -14.27 -13.64
CA LEU A 760 -1.84 -14.60 -12.82
C LEU A 760 -1.77 -16.10 -12.48
N LEU A 761 -2.88 -16.71 -12.03
CA LEU A 761 -2.92 -18.12 -11.65
C LEU A 761 -2.62 -19.10 -12.80
N GLN A 762 -2.82 -18.69 -14.05
CA GLN A 762 -2.59 -19.50 -15.26
C GLN A 762 -1.15 -19.40 -15.79
N MET A 763 -0.34 -18.47 -15.26
CA MET A 763 1.03 -18.26 -15.70
C MET A 763 2.00 -19.29 -15.12
N SER A 764 3.14 -19.50 -15.79
CA SER A 764 4.26 -20.26 -15.22
C SER A 764 4.83 -19.55 -14.00
N PRO A 765 5.47 -20.25 -13.04
CA PRO A 765 6.03 -19.64 -11.82
C PRO A 765 6.95 -18.46 -12.10
N GLY A 766 7.87 -18.57 -13.08
CA GLY A 766 8.74 -17.47 -13.47
C GLY A 766 7.97 -16.26 -14.00
N LYS A 767 6.98 -16.48 -14.87
CA LYS A 767 6.15 -15.39 -15.41
C LYS A 767 5.35 -14.69 -14.31
N LYS A 768 4.79 -15.46 -13.35
CA LYS A 768 4.12 -14.91 -12.17
C LYS A 768 5.05 -14.00 -11.35
N GLY A 769 6.24 -14.50 -11.05
CA GLY A 769 7.26 -13.75 -10.32
C GLY A 769 7.62 -12.43 -10.98
N THR A 770 7.85 -12.45 -12.30
CA THR A 770 8.13 -11.24 -13.07
C THR A 770 7.00 -10.22 -12.97
N VAL A 771 5.77 -10.67 -13.24
CA VAL A 771 4.59 -9.79 -13.28
C VAL A 771 4.35 -9.15 -11.91
N LEU A 772 4.47 -9.92 -10.82
CA LEU A 772 4.33 -9.40 -9.46
C LEU A 772 5.43 -8.40 -9.12
N LEU A 773 6.69 -8.69 -9.47
CA LEU A 773 7.79 -7.78 -9.19
C LEU A 773 7.63 -6.45 -9.94
N ILE A 774 7.23 -6.50 -11.22
CA ILE A 774 6.92 -5.30 -12.01
C ILE A 774 5.80 -4.51 -11.36
N LEU A 775 4.75 -5.18 -10.97
CA LEU A 775 3.59 -4.57 -10.35
C LEU A 775 3.98 -3.86 -9.04
N PHE A 776 4.82 -4.47 -8.21
CA PHE A 776 5.35 -3.83 -7.00
C PHE A 776 6.19 -2.60 -7.31
N LEU A 777 7.04 -2.67 -8.32
CA LEU A 777 7.89 -1.56 -8.71
C LEU A 777 7.07 -0.40 -9.31
N GLU A 778 6.03 -0.68 -10.10
CA GLU A 778 5.21 0.33 -10.75
C GLU A 778 4.16 0.97 -9.84
N LEU A 779 3.42 0.17 -9.08
CA LEU A 779 2.35 0.67 -8.21
C LEU A 779 2.88 1.37 -6.97
N SER A 780 4.09 1.02 -6.51
CA SER A 780 4.65 1.63 -5.31
C SER A 780 4.97 3.11 -5.57
N SER A 781 4.11 3.98 -5.08
CA SER A 781 4.34 5.43 -5.06
C SER A 781 5.21 5.89 -3.89
N ALA A 782 5.50 5.00 -2.95
CA ALA A 782 6.38 5.31 -1.83
C ALA A 782 7.84 5.37 -2.29
N GLU A 783 8.52 6.42 -1.88
CA GLU A 783 9.94 6.62 -2.14
C GLU A 783 10.84 5.89 -1.13
N TYR A 784 10.28 5.00 -0.29
CA TYR A 784 11.05 4.19 0.68
C TYR A 784 12.05 3.31 -0.04
N PRO A 785 13.21 3.01 0.59
CA PRO A 785 14.14 2.03 0.06
C PRO A 785 13.47 0.68 -0.21
N ILE A 786 13.82 0.06 -1.33
CA ILE A 786 13.33 -1.27 -1.68
C ILE A 786 14.46 -2.29 -1.61
N PHE A 787 14.22 -3.38 -0.90
CA PHE A 787 15.14 -4.49 -0.69
C PHE A 787 14.59 -5.71 -1.43
N ILE A 788 15.36 -6.25 -2.37
CA ILE A 788 14.95 -7.39 -3.19
C ILE A 788 16.01 -8.47 -3.13
N ASP A 789 15.64 -9.67 -2.74
CA ASP A 789 16.55 -10.82 -2.69
C ASP A 789 16.33 -11.74 -3.88
N GLN A 790 17.30 -11.83 -4.76
CA GLN A 790 17.38 -12.69 -5.95
C GLN A 790 16.13 -12.57 -6.84
N PRO A 791 15.84 -11.37 -7.39
CA PRO A 791 14.66 -11.16 -8.27
C PRO A 791 14.73 -11.98 -9.56
N GLU A 792 15.88 -12.46 -9.94
CA GLU A 792 16.13 -13.28 -11.13
C GLU A 792 15.73 -14.75 -10.98
N ASP A 793 15.48 -15.22 -9.77
CA ASP A 793 15.10 -16.61 -9.54
C ASP A 793 13.83 -16.95 -10.33
N ASN A 794 13.93 -18.01 -11.14
CA ASN A 794 12.86 -18.49 -12.04
C ASN A 794 12.54 -17.58 -13.26
N LEU A 795 13.35 -16.56 -13.53
CA LEU A 795 13.21 -15.71 -14.73
C LEU A 795 14.15 -16.19 -15.84
N ASP A 796 13.72 -16.08 -17.10
CA ASP A 796 14.61 -16.24 -18.23
C ASP A 796 15.46 -14.98 -18.47
N ASN A 797 16.66 -15.14 -19.01
CA ASN A 797 17.62 -14.05 -19.23
C ASN A 797 17.06 -12.91 -20.11
N ARG A 798 16.16 -13.20 -21.04
CA ARG A 798 15.57 -12.19 -21.91
C ARG A 798 14.57 -11.32 -21.13
N THR A 799 13.73 -11.93 -20.33
CA THR A 799 12.79 -11.23 -19.46
C THR A 799 13.52 -10.36 -18.43
N ILE A 800 14.65 -10.86 -17.86
CA ILE A 800 15.50 -10.07 -16.96
C ILE A 800 16.00 -8.83 -17.68
N TYR A 801 16.59 -8.99 -18.88
CA TYR A 801 17.21 -7.89 -19.59
C TYR A 801 16.21 -6.87 -20.13
N ASP A 802 15.18 -7.34 -20.86
CA ASP A 802 14.25 -6.46 -21.59
C ASP A 802 13.30 -5.71 -20.66
N LEU A 803 12.95 -6.29 -19.51
CA LEU A 803 11.90 -5.76 -18.67
C LEU A 803 12.39 -5.34 -17.29
N LEU A 804 12.99 -6.25 -16.52
CA LEU A 804 13.39 -5.98 -15.13
C LEU A 804 14.54 -4.96 -15.06
N CYS A 805 15.56 -5.09 -15.90
CA CYS A 805 16.67 -4.13 -15.91
C CYS A 805 16.19 -2.73 -16.29
N LYS A 806 15.32 -2.61 -17.28
CA LYS A 806 14.74 -1.31 -17.68
C LYS A 806 14.02 -0.64 -16.52
N MET A 807 13.18 -1.38 -15.82
CA MET A 807 12.41 -0.85 -14.70
C MET A 807 13.30 -0.43 -13.52
N ILE A 808 14.28 -1.25 -13.16
CA ILE A 808 15.24 -0.90 -12.10
C ILE A 808 15.99 0.38 -12.47
N ARG A 809 16.42 0.54 -13.74
CA ARG A 809 17.09 1.76 -14.23
C ARG A 809 16.23 3.01 -14.10
N GLU A 810 14.93 2.90 -14.32
CA GLU A 810 13.98 4.01 -14.16
C GLU A 810 13.73 4.31 -12.69
N LYS A 811 13.43 3.29 -11.89
CA LYS A 811 13.04 3.46 -10.47
C LYS A 811 14.20 3.86 -9.56
N LYS A 812 15.44 3.45 -9.84
CA LYS A 812 16.61 3.86 -9.04
C LYS A 812 16.84 5.37 -9.03
N GLN A 813 16.32 6.12 -10.01
CA GLN A 813 16.43 7.57 -10.07
C GLN A 813 15.58 8.27 -9.01
N SER A 814 14.44 7.70 -8.64
CA SER A 814 13.50 8.27 -7.68
C SER A 814 13.60 7.68 -6.27
N ARG A 815 14.11 6.43 -6.13
CA ARG A 815 14.20 5.74 -4.84
C ARG A 815 15.46 4.90 -4.74
N GLN A 816 15.92 4.66 -3.52
CA GLN A 816 17.03 3.76 -3.27
C GLN A 816 16.60 2.30 -3.47
N ILE A 817 17.42 1.53 -4.19
CA ILE A 817 17.19 0.10 -4.42
C ILE A 817 18.41 -0.67 -3.92
N ILE A 818 18.18 -1.73 -3.15
CA ILE A 818 19.21 -2.67 -2.68
C ILE A 818 18.78 -4.07 -3.12
N ILE A 819 19.57 -4.68 -4.02
CA ILE A 819 19.27 -5.99 -4.57
C ILE A 819 20.38 -6.99 -4.23
N VAL A 820 20.00 -8.23 -3.93
CA VAL A 820 20.92 -9.38 -3.94
C VAL A 820 20.78 -10.08 -5.28
N SER A 821 21.88 -10.32 -5.96
CA SER A 821 21.85 -11.00 -7.25
C SER A 821 23.07 -11.88 -7.48
N HIS A 822 22.89 -12.91 -8.30
CA HIS A 822 23.96 -13.70 -8.88
C HIS A 822 23.97 -13.65 -10.41
N ASN A 823 23.16 -12.75 -11.00
CA ASN A 823 23.03 -12.58 -12.44
C ASN A 823 23.80 -11.34 -12.93
N ALA A 824 24.79 -11.54 -13.81
CA ALA A 824 25.59 -10.47 -14.39
C ALA A 824 24.74 -9.42 -15.13
N ASN A 825 23.71 -9.86 -15.86
CA ASN A 825 22.84 -8.95 -16.59
C ASN A 825 22.13 -7.97 -15.64
N LEU A 826 21.69 -8.45 -14.46
CA LEU A 826 21.01 -7.59 -13.51
C LEU A 826 21.96 -6.55 -12.89
N VAL A 827 23.21 -6.90 -12.61
CA VAL A 827 24.20 -6.00 -12.01
C VAL A 827 24.76 -5.00 -13.03
N VAL A 828 25.17 -5.50 -14.20
CA VAL A 828 25.86 -4.69 -15.21
C VAL A 828 24.86 -3.91 -16.06
N ALA A 829 23.81 -4.56 -16.58
CA ALA A 829 22.84 -3.89 -17.45
C ALA A 829 21.94 -2.87 -16.70
N THR A 830 21.82 -2.96 -15.38
CA THR A 830 21.15 -1.91 -14.60
C THR A 830 22.05 -0.73 -14.27
N ASP A 831 23.33 -0.79 -14.64
CA ASP A 831 24.34 0.21 -14.30
C ASP A 831 24.34 0.45 -12.77
N SER A 832 24.66 -0.60 -12.00
CA SER A 832 24.69 -0.53 -10.54
C SER A 832 25.73 0.48 -10.06
N GLU A 833 25.31 1.48 -9.31
CA GLU A 833 26.21 2.52 -8.78
C GLU A 833 27.16 1.97 -7.74
N ASN A 834 26.68 1.02 -6.93
CA ASN A 834 27.49 0.41 -5.88
C ASN A 834 27.33 -1.11 -5.90
N VAL A 835 28.42 -1.82 -5.97
CA VAL A 835 28.43 -3.28 -5.87
C VAL A 835 29.07 -3.67 -4.55
N ILE A 836 28.34 -4.45 -3.78
CA ILE A 836 28.76 -4.97 -2.48
C ILE A 836 29.07 -6.45 -2.67
N VAL A 837 30.32 -6.81 -2.53
CA VAL A 837 30.80 -8.19 -2.67
C VAL A 837 30.84 -8.85 -1.30
N ALA A 838 30.10 -9.95 -1.15
CA ALA A 838 30.01 -10.72 0.09
C ALA A 838 30.85 -12.02 -0.02
N ASN A 839 31.61 -12.31 1.00
CA ASN A 839 32.39 -13.54 1.11
C ASN A 839 32.21 -14.19 2.47
N GLN A 840 32.06 -15.52 2.46
CA GLN A 840 32.02 -16.33 3.67
C GLN A 840 33.26 -17.23 3.70
N LEU A 841 34.06 -17.09 4.75
CA LEU A 841 35.13 -18.01 5.03
C LEU A 841 34.57 -19.29 5.67
N GLY A 842 34.77 -20.44 5.04
CA GLY A 842 34.36 -21.72 5.60
C GLY A 842 35.03 -22.02 6.96
N GLN A 843 34.37 -22.79 7.83
CA GLN A 843 34.90 -23.16 9.15
C GLN A 843 36.24 -23.91 9.10
N SER A 844 36.57 -24.50 7.94
CA SER A 844 37.78 -25.29 7.70
C SER A 844 38.83 -24.60 6.85
N SER A 845 38.69 -23.30 6.56
CA SER A 845 39.66 -22.55 5.76
C SER A 845 40.98 -22.41 6.53
N SER A 846 42.02 -23.04 6.01
CA SER A 846 43.41 -22.92 6.54
C SER A 846 44.07 -21.56 6.22
N LYS A 847 43.41 -20.70 5.41
CA LYS A 847 43.84 -19.35 5.04
C LYS A 847 43.06 -18.27 5.79
N ARG A 848 42.98 -18.35 7.13
CA ARG A 848 42.49 -17.27 7.95
C ARG A 848 43.50 -16.16 8.09
N THR A 849 43.53 -15.24 7.14
CA THR A 849 44.16 -13.93 7.31
C THR A 849 43.25 -12.90 7.99
N PHE A 850 41.98 -13.23 8.15
CA PHE A 850 40.94 -12.34 8.76
C PHE A 850 40.14 -13.00 9.87
N ALA A 851 39.74 -12.18 10.84
CA ALA A 851 39.09 -12.61 12.06
C ALA A 851 37.58 -12.93 11.90
N SER A 852 36.94 -12.52 10.77
CA SER A 852 35.49 -12.59 10.61
C SER A 852 35.05 -13.66 9.61
N ARG A 853 33.90 -14.29 9.90
CA ARG A 853 33.30 -15.30 9.03
C ARG A 853 32.67 -14.70 7.78
N PHE A 854 32.01 -13.54 7.93
CA PHE A 854 31.40 -12.77 6.84
C PHE A 854 32.17 -11.47 6.66
N GLU A 855 32.59 -11.23 5.46
CA GLU A 855 33.31 -10.01 5.05
C GLU A 855 32.60 -9.40 3.86
N TYR A 856 32.57 -8.07 3.79
CA TYR A 856 31.97 -7.32 2.70
C TYR A 856 32.93 -6.22 2.25
N VAL A 857 33.03 -6.03 0.93
CA VAL A 857 33.67 -4.88 0.31
C VAL A 857 32.73 -4.26 -0.68
N ASN A 858 32.82 -2.96 -0.87
CA ASN A 858 31.91 -2.26 -1.76
C ASN A 858 32.61 -1.16 -2.57
N GLY A 859 32.04 -0.85 -3.74
CA GLY A 859 32.54 0.18 -4.63
C GLY A 859 31.83 0.20 -5.97
N PRO A 860 32.24 1.13 -6.88
CA PRO A 860 31.64 1.23 -8.20
C PRO A 860 32.14 0.10 -9.14
N LEU A 861 31.32 -0.18 -10.17
CA LEU A 861 31.60 -1.21 -11.17
C LEU A 861 32.98 -1.02 -11.87
N GLU A 862 33.42 0.22 -12.05
CA GLU A 862 34.68 0.60 -12.71
C GLU A 862 35.94 0.45 -11.83
N LEU A 863 35.78 0.16 -10.52
CA LEU A 863 36.92 -0.01 -9.61
C LEU A 863 37.65 -1.29 -9.96
N SER A 864 38.90 -1.16 -10.48
CA SER A 864 39.70 -2.26 -10.98
C SER A 864 41.11 -2.18 -10.41
N PHE A 865 41.54 -3.23 -9.72
CA PHE A 865 42.89 -3.48 -9.28
C PHE A 865 43.06 -4.95 -8.91
N ASP A 866 44.30 -5.46 -8.98
CA ASP A 866 44.66 -6.81 -8.55
C ASP A 866 45.93 -6.77 -7.70
N ASN A 867 45.75 -6.93 -6.39
CA ASN A 867 46.83 -7.01 -5.39
C ASN A 867 46.88 -8.42 -4.78
N SER A 868 46.43 -9.45 -5.52
CA SER A 868 46.41 -10.85 -5.05
C SER A 868 47.79 -11.39 -4.63
N ALA A 869 48.89 -10.72 -4.99
CA ALA A 869 50.22 -11.04 -4.53
C ALA A 869 50.49 -10.59 -3.08
N ASP A 870 49.71 -9.70 -2.50
CA ASP A 870 49.89 -9.24 -1.12
C ASP A 870 49.18 -10.20 -0.13
N PRO A 871 49.99 -10.94 0.69
CA PRO A 871 49.46 -11.92 1.62
C PRO A 871 48.79 -11.30 2.85
N THR A 872 48.86 -9.99 3.02
CA THR A 872 48.22 -9.27 4.16
C THR A 872 46.74 -8.92 3.89
N LEU A 873 46.35 -8.95 2.63
CA LEU A 873 44.96 -8.63 2.21
C LEU A 873 44.11 -9.89 2.19
N SER A 874 42.83 -9.71 2.49
CA SER A 874 41.83 -10.77 2.23
C SER A 874 41.61 -10.96 0.74
N GLU A 875 41.00 -12.06 0.35
CA GLU A 875 40.62 -12.31 -1.03
C GLU A 875 39.72 -11.18 -1.59
N LEU A 876 38.82 -10.62 -0.76
CA LEU A 876 37.97 -9.50 -1.16
C LEU A 876 38.78 -8.19 -1.28
N GLN A 877 39.68 -7.92 -0.36
CA GLN A 877 40.48 -6.69 -0.37
C GLN A 877 41.55 -6.68 -1.44
N ALA A 878 41.94 -7.86 -1.89
CA ALA A 878 43.02 -8.02 -2.86
C ALA A 878 42.65 -7.65 -4.31
N LYS A 879 41.34 -7.60 -4.61
CA LYS A 879 40.81 -7.34 -5.96
C LYS A 879 39.84 -6.17 -5.97
N GLY A 880 39.72 -5.50 -7.11
CA GLY A 880 38.71 -4.49 -7.36
C GLY A 880 37.31 -5.09 -7.61
N ILE A 881 36.30 -4.24 -7.63
CA ILE A 881 34.92 -4.66 -7.86
C ILE A 881 34.74 -5.29 -9.25
N LYS A 882 35.39 -4.74 -10.26
CA LYS A 882 35.33 -5.27 -11.61
C LYS A 882 35.80 -6.72 -11.69
N GLU A 883 36.93 -7.04 -11.04
CA GLU A 883 37.49 -8.38 -10.98
C GLU A 883 36.55 -9.34 -10.26
N HIS A 884 35.96 -8.92 -9.15
CA HIS A 884 34.97 -9.72 -8.40
C HIS A 884 33.70 -9.97 -9.23
N VAL A 885 33.21 -8.97 -9.95
CA VAL A 885 32.01 -9.13 -10.83
C VAL A 885 32.30 -10.17 -11.91
N CYS A 886 33.46 -10.09 -12.55
CA CYS A 886 33.89 -11.08 -13.55
C CYS A 886 34.01 -12.48 -12.95
N ASP A 887 34.68 -12.62 -11.79
CA ASP A 887 34.94 -13.91 -11.17
C ASP A 887 33.61 -14.58 -10.68
N ILE A 888 32.72 -13.82 -10.02
CA ILE A 888 31.53 -14.34 -9.37
C ILE A 888 30.38 -14.58 -10.37
N LEU A 889 30.16 -13.61 -11.27
CA LEU A 889 28.96 -13.61 -12.10
C LEU A 889 29.20 -14.24 -13.48
N GLU A 890 30.45 -14.15 -14.01
CA GLU A 890 30.75 -14.64 -15.37
C GLU A 890 31.58 -15.94 -15.35
N GLY A 891 32.01 -16.40 -14.19
CA GLY A 891 32.83 -17.60 -14.03
C GLY A 891 34.31 -17.37 -14.37
N GLY A 892 34.76 -16.12 -14.26
CA GLY A 892 36.12 -15.67 -14.53
C GLY A 892 36.31 -15.06 -15.93
N ILE A 893 37.35 -14.27 -16.07
CA ILE A 893 37.67 -13.55 -17.31
C ILE A 893 37.86 -14.53 -18.49
N GLU A 894 38.44 -15.68 -18.26
CA GLU A 894 38.61 -16.71 -19.32
C GLU A 894 37.29 -17.26 -19.82
N ALA A 895 36.33 -17.53 -18.90
CA ALA A 895 34.99 -18.02 -19.28
C ALA A 895 34.24 -16.94 -20.06
N PHE A 896 34.36 -15.68 -19.66
CA PHE A 896 33.80 -14.53 -20.38
C PHE A 896 34.34 -14.43 -21.80
N HIS A 897 35.67 -14.40 -21.99
CA HIS A 897 36.31 -14.34 -23.30
C HIS A 897 35.99 -15.57 -24.16
N ASN A 898 35.90 -16.76 -23.58
CA ASN A 898 35.54 -17.96 -24.30
C ASN A 898 34.10 -17.88 -24.85
N ARG A 899 33.17 -17.30 -24.11
CA ARG A 899 31.80 -17.06 -24.58
C ARG A 899 31.77 -15.99 -25.66
N GLU A 900 32.42 -14.85 -25.45
CA GLU A 900 32.53 -13.77 -26.43
C GLU A 900 33.10 -14.28 -27.76
N SER A 901 34.18 -15.02 -27.71
CA SER A 901 34.84 -15.55 -28.90
C SER A 901 34.02 -16.60 -29.67
N ARG A 902 33.10 -17.30 -28.99
CA ARG A 902 32.20 -18.29 -29.60
C ARG A 902 30.94 -17.68 -30.23
N TYR A 903 30.46 -16.53 -29.74
CA TYR A 903 29.21 -15.95 -30.17
C TYR A 903 29.37 -14.74 -31.10
N LEU A 904 30.52 -14.06 -31.06
CA LEU A 904 30.77 -12.83 -31.82
C LEU A 904 31.68 -13.03 -33.05
N LYS A 905 32.05 -14.29 -33.41
CA LYS A 905 32.80 -14.61 -34.63
C LYS A 905 31.91 -15.04 -35.76
#